data_6a3acd3046dc3a4997236a48ed1a829e
#
_entry.id   6a3acd3046dc3a4997236a48ed1a829e
#
_cell.length_a   1.000
_cell.length_b   1.000
_cell.length_c   1.000
_cell.angle_alpha   90.00
_cell.angle_beta   90.00
_cell.angle_gamma   90.00
#
_symmetry.space_group_name_H-M   'P 1'
#
loop_
_entity.id
_entity.type
_entity.pdbx_description
1 polymer ?
#
loop_
_entity_poly.entity_id
_entity_poly.type
_entity_poly.pdbx_seq_one_letter_code
_entity_poly.pdbx_strand_id
1 'polypeptide(L)'
;MHRVFATHPPTMPAAPALIYTKTDEAPALATYSLLPIVQGFAKQAGIAVETRDISLAGRILAAFPECLTPEQRVPDALTELGALTLKPEANIIKLPNISASVPQLKEAIAELQSHGCKLPDFPESPKTEAEKDAKARYAKVMGSAVNPVLREGNSDRRAPKAVKDYARKHPHSMGAWSPASKTRVATMGANDFFSNEKSVTVPAATTVRIEHVGTDGNVTVLKDKTPLKAGEVFDATVLNKRALLAFLETQIAQAKAEGLLFSVHLKATMMKVSDPIVFGHVVRVFFKDLLASHAATFERLGIDLNNGFGDLVAKIQALPAAEKAAIEADIRSAFAAGPAVAMVNSDQGITNLHVPSDVIVDASMPAMIRSSGKMYDAQGKLQDTLAVIPDSSYAGVYQATIDFCKAHGAFDPRTMGSVPNVGLMAQAAEEYGSHNKTFQVSAAGTVRVVDDSGAVLLSHSVEAGDLWRGCQAKDAPIQDWVKLAVSRARLSNTPAVFWLDGKRAHDAQIIAKVKTYLARHDTTALDLRILAPAEACKFTLTRLKAGLDTISVTGNVLRDYLTDLFPILEVGTSAKMLSIVPLMNGGGLFETGAGGSAPKHVEQFLEENYLRWDSLGEFFALAASFEHLAQVASLPKAKVLAETLDTATGKFLENDRSPGRKLGTIDNRGSHFYLALYWAQALAAQTSDAALQAAFKPVAEKLTAAEKSIVAELLAVQGKPVDIGGYYHPDDAKAAAALRPSATFNQIVATL
;
A
#
# COMPACT_ATOMS: atom_id res chain seq x y z
N MET A 1 -12.09 -63.29 -13.39
CA MET A 1 -11.49 -62.10 -14.02
C MET A 1 -11.03 -61.18 -12.91
N HIS A 2 -9.75 -61.26 -12.54
CA HIS A 2 -9.09 -60.40 -11.53
C HIS A 2 -8.68 -59.12 -12.23
N ARG A 3 -9.25 -57.94 -11.81
CA ARG A 3 -8.71 -56.63 -12.16
C ARG A 3 -7.52 -56.34 -11.27
N VAL A 4 -6.34 -56.26 -11.86
CA VAL A 4 -5.12 -55.78 -11.25
C VAL A 4 -5.23 -54.26 -11.16
N PHE A 5 -5.31 -53.72 -9.93
CA PHE A 5 -5.13 -52.30 -9.69
C PHE A 5 -3.65 -51.97 -9.86
N ALA A 6 -3.33 -51.22 -10.91
CA ALA A 6 -2.02 -50.59 -11.06
C ALA A 6 -1.86 -49.55 -9.96
N THR A 7 -1.01 -49.84 -8.97
CA THR A 7 -0.53 -48.86 -8.00
C THR A 7 0.42 -47.91 -8.73
N HIS A 8 -0.02 -46.66 -8.93
CA HIS A 8 0.92 -45.60 -9.31
C HIS A 8 1.96 -45.46 -8.20
N PRO A 9 3.26 -45.36 -8.53
CA PRO A 9 4.26 -45.08 -7.53
C PRO A 9 3.93 -43.70 -6.89
N PRO A 10 4.15 -43.53 -5.58
CA PRO A 10 3.94 -42.27 -4.94
C PRO A 10 4.84 -41.22 -5.64
N THR A 11 4.22 -40.19 -6.22
CA THR A 11 4.97 -39.03 -6.70
C THR A 11 5.75 -38.49 -5.52
N MET A 12 7.07 -38.45 -5.62
CA MET A 12 7.92 -37.74 -4.65
C MET A 12 7.34 -36.34 -4.44
N PRO A 13 7.18 -35.87 -3.20
CA PRO A 13 6.75 -34.52 -2.99
C PRO A 13 7.72 -33.59 -3.73
N ALA A 14 7.19 -32.65 -4.49
CA ALA A 14 7.98 -31.64 -5.18
C ALA A 14 8.91 -30.96 -4.16
N ALA A 15 10.17 -30.71 -4.54
CA ALA A 15 11.10 -30.04 -3.66
C ALA A 15 10.50 -28.71 -3.18
N PRO A 16 10.70 -28.31 -1.91
CA PRO A 16 10.23 -27.02 -1.42
C PRO A 16 10.73 -25.90 -2.32
N ALA A 17 9.81 -25.06 -2.80
CA ALA A 17 10.14 -23.99 -3.74
C ALA A 17 9.80 -22.62 -3.16
N LEU A 18 10.65 -21.65 -3.50
CA LEU A 18 10.40 -20.23 -3.32
C LEU A 18 10.21 -19.63 -4.70
N ILE A 19 9.08 -18.95 -4.91
CA ILE A 19 8.82 -18.24 -6.16
C ILE A 19 9.16 -16.77 -5.96
N TYR A 20 10.13 -16.29 -6.74
CA TYR A 20 10.55 -14.90 -6.76
C TYR A 20 9.97 -14.23 -8.02
N THR A 21 9.11 -13.25 -7.88
CA THR A 21 8.46 -12.61 -9.03
C THR A 21 9.43 -11.71 -9.79
N LYS A 22 9.50 -11.86 -11.13
CA LYS A 22 10.08 -10.85 -12.02
C LYS A 22 9.05 -9.74 -12.18
N THR A 23 9.50 -8.48 -12.12
CA THR A 23 8.62 -7.32 -12.04
C THR A 23 9.14 -6.18 -12.93
N ASP A 24 8.80 -4.93 -12.59
CA ASP A 24 9.07 -3.72 -13.35
C ASP A 24 10.11 -2.82 -12.67
N GLU A 25 10.72 -1.92 -13.42
CA GLU A 25 11.49 -0.76 -12.96
C GLU A 25 12.67 -1.11 -12.01
N ALA A 26 12.95 -0.26 -11.01
CA ALA A 26 14.07 -0.44 -10.10
C ALA A 26 14.07 -1.78 -9.34
N PRO A 27 12.94 -2.32 -8.83
CA PRO A 27 12.91 -3.67 -8.26
C PRO A 27 13.31 -4.78 -9.25
N ALA A 28 12.92 -4.65 -10.52
CA ALA A 28 13.33 -5.59 -11.56
C ALA A 28 14.84 -5.53 -11.80
N LEU A 29 15.42 -4.34 -11.87
CA LEU A 29 16.87 -4.16 -11.99
C LEU A 29 17.60 -4.75 -10.79
N ALA A 30 17.15 -4.45 -9.57
CA ALA A 30 17.73 -5.02 -8.35
C ALA A 30 17.73 -6.56 -8.34
N THR A 31 16.74 -7.19 -8.95
CA THR A 31 16.62 -8.64 -9.04
C THR A 31 17.79 -9.27 -9.79
N TYR A 32 18.34 -8.66 -10.83
CA TYR A 32 19.51 -9.17 -11.56
C TYR A 32 20.74 -9.35 -10.64
N SER A 33 20.90 -8.49 -9.64
CA SER A 33 21.98 -8.56 -8.66
C SER A 33 21.64 -9.50 -7.48
N LEU A 34 20.40 -9.48 -6.97
CA LEU A 34 20.02 -10.20 -5.74
C LEU A 34 19.70 -11.68 -5.98
N LEU A 35 18.98 -11.99 -7.07
CA LEU A 35 18.45 -13.33 -7.30
C LEU A 35 19.54 -14.42 -7.35
N PRO A 36 20.72 -14.24 -8.00
CA PRO A 36 21.78 -15.24 -7.98
C PRO A 36 22.33 -15.54 -6.58
N ILE A 37 22.34 -14.53 -5.69
CA ILE A 37 22.72 -14.70 -4.28
C ILE A 37 21.70 -15.60 -3.60
N VAL A 38 20.41 -15.25 -3.73
CA VAL A 38 19.29 -16.01 -3.14
C VAL A 38 19.29 -17.44 -3.62
N GLN A 39 19.47 -17.66 -4.92
CA GLN A 39 19.55 -19.00 -5.52
C GLN A 39 20.70 -19.83 -4.95
N GLY A 40 21.89 -19.25 -4.84
CA GLY A 40 23.07 -19.92 -4.30
C GLY A 40 22.89 -20.31 -2.83
N PHE A 41 22.38 -19.39 -2.01
CA PHE A 41 22.16 -19.62 -0.58
C PHE A 41 21.03 -20.64 -0.33
N ALA A 42 19.89 -20.52 -1.02
CA ALA A 42 18.74 -21.40 -0.88
C ALA A 42 19.07 -22.85 -1.32
N LYS A 43 19.87 -23.01 -2.37
CA LYS A 43 20.31 -24.31 -2.88
C LYS A 43 21.03 -25.13 -1.83
N GLN A 44 21.85 -24.51 -0.95
CA GLN A 44 22.57 -25.19 0.13
C GLN A 44 21.61 -25.75 1.20
N ALA A 45 20.39 -25.23 1.26
CA ALA A 45 19.33 -25.75 2.12
C ALA A 45 18.37 -26.72 1.40
N GLY A 46 18.60 -27.01 0.11
CA GLY A 46 17.72 -27.86 -0.70
C GLY A 46 16.43 -27.18 -1.13
N ILE A 47 16.43 -25.84 -1.20
CA ILE A 47 15.28 -25.05 -1.62
C ILE A 47 15.48 -24.59 -3.07
N ALA A 48 14.51 -24.92 -3.93
CA ALA A 48 14.47 -24.41 -5.29
C ALA A 48 13.98 -22.94 -5.29
N VAL A 49 14.59 -22.09 -6.12
CA VAL A 49 14.15 -20.71 -6.34
C VAL A 49 13.76 -20.57 -7.81
N GLU A 50 12.46 -20.38 -8.02
CA GLU A 50 11.87 -20.23 -9.34
C GLU A 50 11.43 -18.78 -9.57
N THR A 51 11.31 -18.37 -10.83
CA THR A 51 10.81 -17.05 -11.19
C THR A 51 9.49 -17.12 -11.94
N ARG A 52 8.64 -16.12 -11.74
CA ARG A 52 7.41 -15.89 -12.50
C ARG A 52 7.33 -14.42 -12.86
N ASP A 53 7.08 -14.13 -14.14
CA ASP A 53 7.09 -12.76 -14.67
C ASP A 53 5.71 -12.11 -14.54
N ILE A 54 5.59 -11.14 -13.64
CA ILE A 54 4.39 -10.31 -13.43
C ILE A 54 4.58 -8.87 -13.93
N SER A 55 5.67 -8.59 -14.66
CA SER A 55 5.95 -7.27 -15.24
C SER A 55 4.85 -6.85 -16.21
N LEU A 56 4.77 -5.55 -16.48
CA LEU A 56 3.83 -5.02 -17.48
C LEU A 56 4.08 -5.65 -18.86
N ALA A 57 5.35 -5.72 -19.27
CA ALA A 57 5.75 -6.36 -20.53
C ALA A 57 5.35 -7.85 -20.57
N GLY A 58 5.65 -8.62 -19.52
CA GLY A 58 5.28 -10.03 -19.44
C GLY A 58 3.76 -10.24 -19.52
N ARG A 59 2.97 -9.40 -18.85
CA ARG A 59 1.50 -9.46 -18.92
C ARG A 59 0.96 -9.10 -20.30
N ILE A 60 1.56 -8.11 -20.98
CA ILE A 60 1.19 -7.76 -22.36
C ILE A 60 1.50 -8.93 -23.30
N LEU A 61 2.70 -9.49 -23.26
CA LEU A 61 3.10 -10.62 -24.10
C LEU A 61 2.20 -11.84 -23.88
N ALA A 62 1.93 -12.19 -22.63
CA ALA A 62 1.03 -13.30 -22.29
C ALA A 62 -0.41 -13.09 -22.79
N ALA A 63 -0.85 -11.82 -22.89
CA ALA A 63 -2.18 -11.50 -23.40
C ALA A 63 -2.35 -11.66 -24.92
N PHE A 64 -1.25 -11.71 -25.73
CA PHE A 64 -1.31 -11.77 -27.19
C PHE A 64 -0.38 -12.85 -27.80
N PRO A 65 -0.47 -14.12 -27.35
CA PRO A 65 0.46 -15.17 -27.78
C PRO A 65 0.40 -15.48 -29.29
N GLU A 66 -0.74 -15.21 -29.95
CA GLU A 66 -0.91 -15.42 -31.40
C GLU A 66 -0.18 -14.36 -32.24
N CYS A 67 0.16 -13.22 -31.66
CA CYS A 67 0.91 -12.14 -32.31
C CYS A 67 2.43 -12.33 -32.22
N LEU A 68 2.88 -13.38 -31.53
CA LEU A 68 4.28 -13.62 -31.17
C LEU A 68 4.85 -14.85 -31.88
N THR A 69 6.15 -14.81 -32.20
CA THR A 69 6.89 -16.01 -32.63
C THR A 69 6.97 -17.01 -31.47
N PRO A 70 7.23 -18.30 -31.75
CA PRO A 70 7.39 -19.30 -30.67
C PRO A 70 8.41 -18.90 -29.60
N GLU A 71 9.49 -18.22 -30.01
CA GLU A 71 10.59 -17.78 -29.12
C GLU A 71 10.21 -16.57 -28.27
N GLN A 72 9.26 -15.75 -28.74
CA GLN A 72 8.75 -14.56 -28.02
C GLN A 72 7.62 -14.90 -27.05
N ARG A 73 7.02 -16.09 -27.16
CA ARG A 73 5.89 -16.48 -26.32
C ARG A 73 6.33 -16.68 -24.88
N VAL A 74 5.58 -16.11 -23.97
CA VAL A 74 5.77 -16.26 -22.52
C VAL A 74 4.53 -16.92 -21.90
N PRO A 75 4.68 -17.68 -20.80
CA PRO A 75 3.53 -18.23 -20.08
C PRO A 75 2.72 -17.12 -19.41
N ASP A 76 1.43 -17.35 -19.17
CA ASP A 76 0.60 -16.47 -18.34
C ASP A 76 0.92 -16.72 -16.85
N ALA A 77 2.03 -16.14 -16.40
CA ALA A 77 2.53 -16.29 -15.05
C ALA A 77 1.55 -15.77 -13.99
N LEU A 78 0.76 -14.73 -14.31
CA LEU A 78 -0.21 -14.19 -13.36
C LEU A 78 -1.36 -15.16 -13.10
N THR A 79 -1.89 -15.80 -14.15
CA THR A 79 -2.92 -16.87 -14.01
C THR A 79 -2.36 -18.07 -13.27
N GLU A 80 -1.11 -18.50 -13.57
CA GLU A 80 -0.45 -19.59 -12.87
C GLU A 80 -0.29 -19.29 -11.37
N LEU A 81 0.21 -18.10 -11.03
CA LEU A 81 0.36 -17.68 -9.64
C LEU A 81 -0.99 -17.56 -8.92
N GLY A 82 -2.02 -17.05 -9.59
CA GLY A 82 -3.38 -17.01 -9.04
C GLY A 82 -3.89 -18.40 -8.66
N ALA A 83 -3.68 -19.40 -9.52
CA ALA A 83 -4.03 -20.77 -9.20
C ALA A 83 -3.17 -21.36 -8.04
N LEU A 84 -1.91 -20.95 -7.95
CA LEU A 84 -1.01 -21.37 -6.89
C LEU A 84 -1.41 -20.78 -5.53
N THR A 85 -1.89 -19.54 -5.47
CA THR A 85 -2.34 -18.91 -4.21
C THR A 85 -3.48 -19.65 -3.52
N LEU A 86 -4.18 -20.52 -4.25
CA LEU A 86 -5.22 -21.38 -3.72
C LEU A 86 -4.70 -22.70 -3.13
N LYS A 87 -3.37 -22.91 -3.14
CA LYS A 87 -2.73 -24.14 -2.69
C LYS A 87 -1.86 -23.93 -1.45
N PRO A 88 -1.75 -24.92 -0.56
CA PRO A 88 -0.98 -24.79 0.66
C PRO A 88 0.54 -24.69 0.44
N GLU A 89 1.05 -25.19 -0.67
CA GLU A 89 2.47 -25.13 -1.03
C GLU A 89 2.92 -23.77 -1.58
N ALA A 90 2.01 -22.81 -1.78
CA ALA A 90 2.35 -21.49 -2.26
C ALA A 90 3.35 -20.79 -1.32
N ASN A 91 4.45 -20.30 -1.90
CA ASN A 91 5.47 -19.52 -1.21
C ASN A 91 6.03 -18.49 -2.19
N ILE A 92 5.42 -17.30 -2.21
CA ILE A 92 5.59 -16.33 -3.27
C ILE A 92 6.11 -15.01 -2.67
N ILE A 93 7.27 -14.55 -3.16
CA ILE A 93 7.74 -13.18 -2.93
C ILE A 93 7.25 -12.31 -4.08
N LYS A 94 6.33 -11.39 -3.75
CA LYS A 94 5.74 -10.46 -4.70
C LYS A 94 6.42 -9.10 -4.61
N LEU A 95 7.17 -8.76 -5.64
CA LEU A 95 7.78 -7.44 -5.80
C LEU A 95 6.76 -6.39 -6.28
N PRO A 96 7.01 -5.09 -6.08
CA PRO A 96 6.19 -4.02 -6.64
C PRO A 96 6.15 -4.11 -8.17
N ASN A 97 4.99 -3.87 -8.75
CA ASN A 97 4.77 -3.87 -10.20
C ASN A 97 4.06 -2.60 -10.64
N ILE A 98 4.19 -2.24 -11.91
CA ILE A 98 3.49 -1.09 -12.49
C ILE A 98 1.97 -1.36 -12.51
N SER A 99 1.23 -0.40 -11.93
CA SER A 99 -0.22 -0.26 -12.09
C SER A 99 -0.45 0.65 -13.30
N ALA A 100 -0.43 0.06 -14.51
CA ALA A 100 -0.27 0.78 -15.76
C ALA A 100 -1.41 1.75 -16.05
N SER A 101 -1.07 3.01 -16.32
CA SER A 101 -1.93 3.99 -16.98
C SER A 101 -1.94 3.74 -18.50
N VAL A 102 -2.87 4.39 -19.21
CA VAL A 102 -2.92 4.30 -20.69
C VAL A 102 -1.62 4.77 -21.34
N PRO A 103 -1.01 5.91 -20.95
CA PRO A 103 0.30 6.30 -21.49
C PRO A 103 1.38 5.24 -21.28
N GLN A 104 1.55 4.73 -20.07
CA GLN A 104 2.54 3.69 -19.77
C GLN A 104 2.29 2.40 -20.56
N LEU A 105 1.02 2.01 -20.73
CA LEU A 105 0.67 0.86 -21.58
C LEU A 105 1.11 1.07 -23.02
N LYS A 106 0.85 2.26 -23.60
CA LYS A 106 1.25 2.58 -24.98
C LYS A 106 2.76 2.60 -25.16
N GLU A 107 3.49 3.14 -24.20
CA GLU A 107 4.96 3.15 -24.22
C GLU A 107 5.51 1.72 -24.17
N ALA A 108 4.97 0.86 -23.29
CA ALA A 108 5.37 -0.54 -23.20
C ALA A 108 5.08 -1.32 -24.51
N ILE A 109 3.91 -1.09 -25.12
CA ILE A 109 3.56 -1.69 -26.42
C ILE A 109 4.57 -1.24 -27.50
N ALA A 110 4.86 0.06 -27.59
CA ALA A 110 5.80 0.61 -28.57
C ALA A 110 7.21 0.04 -28.39
N GLU A 111 7.67 -0.12 -27.14
CA GLU A 111 8.97 -0.74 -26.86
C GLU A 111 9.00 -2.20 -27.31
N LEU A 112 7.98 -2.99 -26.97
CA LEU A 112 7.88 -4.40 -27.40
C LEU A 112 7.80 -4.54 -28.93
N GLN A 113 7.07 -3.63 -29.60
CA GLN A 113 7.03 -3.57 -31.08
C GLN A 113 8.42 -3.26 -31.66
N SER A 114 9.18 -2.35 -31.04
CA SER A 114 10.57 -2.05 -31.46
C SER A 114 11.52 -3.26 -31.31
N HIS A 115 11.19 -4.17 -30.36
CA HIS A 115 11.87 -5.46 -30.20
C HIS A 115 11.35 -6.55 -31.15
N GLY A 116 10.50 -6.20 -32.13
CA GLY A 116 10.00 -7.10 -33.14
C GLY A 116 8.74 -7.89 -32.80
N CYS A 117 8.08 -7.58 -31.69
CA CYS A 117 6.79 -8.18 -31.34
C CYS A 117 5.65 -7.55 -32.17
N LYS A 118 4.85 -8.37 -32.87
CA LYS A 118 3.76 -7.89 -33.75
C LYS A 118 2.46 -7.61 -32.96
N LEU A 119 2.58 -6.88 -31.85
CA LEU A 119 1.42 -6.53 -30.99
C LEU A 119 0.53 -5.49 -31.69
N PRO A 120 -0.81 -5.53 -31.50
CA PRO A 120 -1.69 -4.46 -31.95
C PRO A 120 -1.48 -3.19 -31.12
N ASP A 121 -1.67 -2.03 -31.72
CA ASP A 121 -1.72 -0.76 -30.99
C ASP A 121 -2.89 -0.74 -30.00
N PHE A 122 -2.80 0.07 -28.94
CA PHE A 122 -3.92 0.27 -28.03
C PHE A 122 -5.04 1.08 -28.69
N PRO A 123 -6.23 0.50 -28.92
CA PRO A 123 -7.31 1.21 -29.60
C PRO A 123 -8.10 2.09 -28.61
N GLU A 124 -7.89 3.41 -28.66
CA GLU A 124 -8.64 4.36 -27.82
C GLU A 124 -10.14 4.33 -28.13
N SER A 125 -10.50 4.33 -29.41
CA SER A 125 -11.87 4.34 -29.92
C SER A 125 -12.08 3.15 -30.87
N PRO A 126 -12.29 1.93 -30.36
CA PRO A 126 -12.33 0.72 -31.17
C PRO A 126 -13.54 0.73 -32.11
N LYS A 127 -13.30 0.49 -33.41
CA LYS A 127 -14.32 0.48 -34.48
C LYS A 127 -14.63 -0.93 -34.95
N THR A 128 -13.67 -1.83 -34.93
CA THR A 128 -13.77 -3.21 -35.39
C THR A 128 -13.88 -4.19 -34.21
N GLU A 129 -14.36 -5.39 -34.43
CA GLU A 129 -14.40 -6.44 -33.41
C GLU A 129 -12.99 -6.82 -32.90
N ALA A 130 -11.99 -6.85 -33.82
CA ALA A 130 -10.60 -7.09 -33.43
C ALA A 130 -10.04 -5.98 -32.52
N GLU A 131 -10.37 -4.72 -32.78
CA GLU A 131 -9.98 -3.60 -31.89
C GLU A 131 -10.71 -3.66 -30.54
N LYS A 132 -11.99 -4.07 -30.52
CA LYS A 132 -12.73 -4.25 -29.27
C LYS A 132 -12.12 -5.38 -28.43
N ASP A 133 -11.77 -6.50 -29.06
CA ASP A 133 -11.08 -7.61 -28.37
C ASP A 133 -9.71 -7.16 -27.86
N ALA A 134 -8.88 -6.51 -28.66
CA ALA A 134 -7.60 -5.97 -28.24
C ALA A 134 -7.75 -5.02 -27.05
N LYS A 135 -8.71 -4.09 -27.08
CA LYS A 135 -9.00 -3.19 -25.96
C LYS A 135 -9.41 -3.96 -24.70
N ALA A 136 -10.24 -4.97 -24.81
CA ALA A 136 -10.68 -5.78 -23.69
C ALA A 136 -9.51 -6.57 -23.05
N ARG A 137 -8.59 -7.07 -23.87
CA ARG A 137 -7.38 -7.78 -23.40
C ARG A 137 -6.40 -6.82 -22.74
N TYR A 138 -6.13 -5.66 -23.31
CA TYR A 138 -5.31 -4.62 -22.69
C TYR A 138 -5.91 -4.09 -21.38
N ALA A 139 -7.23 -3.99 -21.28
CA ALA A 139 -7.91 -3.58 -20.07
C ALA A 139 -7.63 -4.53 -18.86
N LYS A 140 -7.34 -5.82 -19.13
CA LYS A 140 -7.00 -6.80 -18.09
C LYS A 140 -5.57 -6.62 -17.56
N VAL A 141 -4.67 -5.98 -18.31
CA VAL A 141 -3.29 -5.76 -17.87
C VAL A 141 -3.05 -4.34 -17.33
N MET A 142 -4.02 -3.45 -17.50
CA MET A 142 -3.98 -2.08 -16.95
C MET A 142 -4.35 -2.01 -15.48
N GLY A 143 -4.01 -0.87 -14.86
CA GLY A 143 -4.38 -0.59 -13.48
C GLY A 143 -3.84 -1.61 -12.49
N SER A 144 -4.57 -1.88 -11.43
CA SER A 144 -4.20 -2.84 -10.39
C SER A 144 -4.55 -4.28 -10.80
N ALA A 145 -3.87 -4.82 -11.81
CA ALA A 145 -4.16 -6.15 -12.37
C ALA A 145 -3.64 -7.30 -11.50
N VAL A 146 -2.52 -7.11 -10.78
CA VAL A 146 -1.82 -8.19 -10.06
C VAL A 146 -2.39 -8.44 -8.66
N ASN A 147 -2.58 -7.40 -7.87
CA ASN A 147 -3.01 -7.54 -6.48
C ASN A 147 -4.34 -8.29 -6.30
N PRO A 148 -5.40 -8.05 -7.10
CA PRO A 148 -6.66 -8.78 -6.95
C PRO A 148 -6.52 -10.29 -7.19
N VAL A 149 -5.55 -10.71 -8.01
CA VAL A 149 -5.30 -12.11 -8.34
C VAL A 149 -4.51 -12.81 -7.23
N LEU A 150 -3.52 -12.13 -6.66
CA LEU A 150 -2.58 -12.76 -5.73
C LEU A 150 -3.00 -12.66 -4.25
N ARG A 151 -3.82 -11.68 -3.88
CA ARG A 151 -4.19 -11.44 -2.47
C ARG A 151 -5.33 -12.34 -2.00
N GLU A 152 -5.10 -13.64 -1.99
CA GLU A 152 -6.00 -14.68 -1.47
C GLU A 152 -5.81 -14.93 0.04
N GLY A 153 -5.38 -13.91 0.78
CA GLY A 153 -5.18 -13.94 2.23
C GLY A 153 -5.34 -12.57 2.88
N ASN A 154 -5.50 -12.57 4.19
CA ASN A 154 -5.53 -11.37 5.00
C ASN A 154 -4.12 -10.90 5.33
N SER A 155 -3.99 -9.62 5.72
CA SER A 155 -2.70 -8.98 5.95
C SER A 155 -2.18 -9.25 7.37
N ASP A 156 -0.91 -9.58 7.51
CA ASP A 156 -0.14 -9.58 8.76
C ASP A 156 1.05 -8.61 8.58
N ARG A 157 0.92 -7.40 9.10
CA ARG A 157 1.96 -6.38 9.05
C ARG A 157 2.59 -6.15 10.41
N ARG A 158 3.93 -6.10 10.44
CA ARG A 158 4.70 -5.90 11.67
C ARG A 158 6.09 -5.32 11.38
N ALA A 159 6.68 -4.67 12.37
CA ALA A 159 8.09 -4.29 12.29
C ALA A 159 8.95 -5.56 12.37
N PRO A 160 9.89 -5.78 11.43
CA PRO A 160 10.88 -6.83 11.57
C PRO A 160 11.74 -6.61 12.80
N LYS A 161 12.19 -7.70 13.44
CA LYS A 161 13.04 -7.62 14.64
C LYS A 161 14.29 -6.75 14.43
N ALA A 162 14.98 -6.95 13.32
CA ALA A 162 16.18 -6.18 12.96
C ALA A 162 15.91 -4.67 12.90
N VAL A 163 14.76 -4.25 12.34
CA VAL A 163 14.35 -2.84 12.25
C VAL A 163 14.00 -2.28 13.63
N LYS A 164 13.27 -3.04 14.44
CA LYS A 164 12.91 -2.63 15.80
C LYS A 164 14.16 -2.46 16.68
N ASP A 165 15.09 -3.42 16.64
CA ASP A 165 16.34 -3.37 17.41
C ASP A 165 17.21 -2.20 16.96
N TYR A 166 17.28 -1.93 15.66
CA TYR A 166 17.97 -0.76 15.12
C TYR A 166 17.34 0.55 15.60
N ALA A 167 16.00 0.68 15.52
CA ALA A 167 15.30 1.89 15.96
C ALA A 167 15.48 2.16 17.48
N ARG A 168 15.62 1.12 18.28
CA ARG A 168 15.92 1.26 19.72
C ARG A 168 17.31 1.82 19.97
N LYS A 169 18.31 1.42 19.18
CA LYS A 169 19.69 1.89 19.31
C LYS A 169 19.90 3.25 18.63
N HIS A 170 19.22 3.50 17.53
CA HIS A 170 19.31 4.69 16.71
C HIS A 170 17.92 5.36 16.58
N PRO A 171 17.39 5.93 17.68
CA PRO A 171 16.06 6.46 17.68
C PRO A 171 15.93 7.65 16.73
N HIS A 172 14.88 7.63 15.91
CA HIS A 172 14.51 8.78 15.08
C HIS A 172 14.00 9.93 15.96
N SER A 173 14.06 11.14 15.43
CA SER A 173 13.58 12.33 16.15
C SER A 173 12.05 12.33 16.26
N MET A 174 11.59 12.67 17.45
CA MET A 174 10.17 12.93 17.76
C MET A 174 10.05 14.33 18.30
N GLY A 175 9.06 15.09 17.83
CA GLY A 175 8.80 16.45 18.35
C GLY A 175 8.34 16.43 19.80
N ALA A 176 8.79 17.40 20.58
CA ALA A 176 8.36 17.55 21.98
C ALA A 176 6.90 18.01 22.05
N TRP A 177 6.03 17.20 22.60
CA TRP A 177 4.63 17.55 22.82
C TRP A 177 4.44 18.45 24.04
N SER A 178 3.51 19.41 23.92
CA SER A 178 3.11 20.30 25.01
C SER A 178 1.64 20.05 25.39
N PRO A 179 1.32 20.00 26.69
CA PRO A 179 -0.08 19.98 27.13
C PRO A 179 -0.88 21.21 26.67
N ALA A 180 -0.19 22.32 26.38
CA ALA A 180 -0.79 23.57 25.92
C ALA A 180 -1.02 23.61 24.38
N SER A 181 -0.62 22.56 23.63
CA SER A 181 -0.86 22.50 22.18
C SER A 181 -2.35 22.62 21.88
N LYS A 182 -2.69 23.51 20.94
CA LYS A 182 -4.06 23.71 20.46
C LYS A 182 -4.43 22.77 19.31
N THR A 183 -3.45 21.99 18.80
CA THR A 183 -3.68 21.04 17.68
C THR A 183 -4.81 20.08 18.03
N ARG A 184 -5.71 19.90 17.08
CA ARG A 184 -6.83 18.96 17.19
C ARG A 184 -7.35 18.54 15.83
N VAL A 185 -8.14 17.48 15.81
CA VAL A 185 -8.93 17.04 14.66
C VAL A 185 -10.29 17.73 14.69
N ALA A 186 -10.76 18.19 13.53
CA ALA A 186 -12.13 18.60 13.30
C ALA A 186 -12.82 17.62 12.35
N THR A 187 -14.00 17.14 12.76
CA THR A 187 -14.79 16.15 11.99
C THR A 187 -16.28 16.45 12.11
N MET A 188 -17.10 15.96 11.17
CA MET A 188 -18.50 16.35 11.09
C MET A 188 -19.35 15.79 12.24
N GLY A 189 -19.28 14.52 12.53
CA GLY A 189 -20.06 13.87 13.60
C GLY A 189 -21.55 13.66 13.29
N ALA A 190 -22.08 14.23 12.21
CA ALA A 190 -23.43 14.02 11.69
C ALA A 190 -23.49 14.30 10.20
N ASN A 191 -24.39 13.65 9.47
CA ASN A 191 -24.59 13.79 8.02
C ASN A 191 -23.34 13.45 7.18
N ASP A 192 -22.42 12.70 7.75
CA ASP A 192 -21.23 12.15 7.13
C ASP A 192 -21.41 10.65 6.82
N PHE A 193 -20.40 10.01 6.26
CA PHE A 193 -20.48 8.60 5.90
C PHE A 193 -20.68 7.70 7.11
N PHE A 194 -20.06 8.01 8.25
CA PHE A 194 -20.24 7.25 9.48
C PHE A 194 -21.67 7.29 9.99
N SER A 195 -22.22 8.49 10.15
CA SER A 195 -23.52 8.70 10.81
C SER A 195 -24.72 8.25 9.97
N ASN A 196 -24.59 8.24 8.64
CA ASN A 196 -25.65 7.85 7.70
C ASN A 196 -25.54 6.40 7.25
N GLU A 197 -24.56 5.64 7.72
CA GLU A 197 -24.34 4.27 7.26
C GLU A 197 -25.50 3.34 7.67
N LYS A 198 -25.93 2.53 6.72
CA LYS A 198 -26.86 1.41 6.89
C LYS A 198 -26.20 0.14 6.37
N SER A 199 -26.50 -0.98 6.99
CA SER A 199 -25.85 -2.25 6.67
C SER A 199 -26.82 -3.41 6.79
N VAL A 200 -26.64 -4.43 5.94
CA VAL A 200 -27.39 -5.67 5.96
C VAL A 200 -26.50 -6.86 5.64
N THR A 201 -26.67 -7.96 6.36
CA THR A 201 -26.13 -9.26 5.96
C THR A 201 -27.16 -10.00 5.16
N VAL A 202 -26.84 -10.37 3.89
CA VAL A 202 -27.79 -11.10 3.05
C VAL A 202 -27.83 -12.58 3.46
N PRO A 203 -29.04 -13.15 3.71
CA PRO A 203 -29.15 -14.53 4.20
C PRO A 203 -28.91 -15.57 3.11
N ALA A 204 -29.13 -15.21 1.83
CA ALA A 204 -28.97 -16.06 0.66
C ALA A 204 -28.25 -15.30 -0.45
N ALA A 205 -27.67 -16.03 -1.39
CA ALA A 205 -27.08 -15.43 -2.59
C ALA A 205 -28.14 -14.66 -3.38
N THR A 206 -27.81 -13.44 -3.80
CA THR A 206 -28.69 -12.56 -4.57
C THR A 206 -27.85 -11.63 -5.44
N THR A 207 -28.50 -10.90 -6.35
CA THR A 207 -27.87 -9.81 -7.11
C THR A 207 -28.60 -8.53 -6.77
N VAL A 208 -27.86 -7.49 -6.40
CA VAL A 208 -28.45 -6.19 -6.11
C VAL A 208 -28.16 -5.21 -7.24
N ARG A 209 -29.06 -4.25 -7.44
CA ARG A 209 -28.88 -3.07 -8.25
C ARG A 209 -28.98 -1.82 -7.38
N ILE A 210 -28.32 -0.75 -7.78
CA ILE A 210 -28.35 0.54 -7.11
C ILE A 210 -29.14 1.49 -8.00
N GLU A 211 -30.19 2.09 -7.44
CA GLU A 211 -31.11 2.95 -8.17
C GLU A 211 -31.25 4.32 -7.48
N HIS A 212 -31.33 5.38 -8.27
CA HIS A 212 -31.79 6.70 -7.83
C HIS A 212 -33.24 6.89 -8.28
N VAL A 213 -34.12 7.14 -7.35
CA VAL A 213 -35.51 7.51 -7.59
C VAL A 213 -35.68 9.00 -7.37
N GLY A 214 -35.88 9.73 -8.44
CA GLY A 214 -36.12 11.19 -8.38
C GLY A 214 -37.41 11.56 -7.66
N THR A 215 -37.54 12.83 -7.26
CA THR A 215 -38.76 13.36 -6.66
C THR A 215 -39.99 13.32 -7.62
N ASP A 216 -39.71 13.20 -8.91
CA ASP A 216 -40.70 12.99 -9.98
C ASP A 216 -41.10 11.53 -10.17
N GLY A 217 -40.51 10.60 -9.39
CA GLY A 217 -40.74 9.16 -9.48
C GLY A 217 -39.91 8.45 -10.56
N ASN A 218 -39.14 9.15 -11.37
CA ASN A 218 -38.28 8.55 -12.37
C ASN A 218 -37.14 7.74 -11.71
N VAL A 219 -36.87 6.54 -12.24
CA VAL A 219 -35.83 5.65 -11.74
C VAL A 219 -34.65 5.66 -12.70
N THR A 220 -33.47 6.02 -12.16
CA THR A 220 -32.20 5.92 -12.85
C THR A 220 -31.37 4.81 -12.21
N VAL A 221 -30.96 3.81 -12.98
CA VAL A 221 -30.07 2.75 -12.51
C VAL A 221 -28.64 3.28 -12.49
N LEU A 222 -28.05 3.42 -11.29
CA LEU A 222 -26.67 3.86 -11.09
C LEU A 222 -25.71 2.70 -11.28
N LYS A 223 -26.11 1.48 -10.84
CA LYS A 223 -25.39 0.23 -11.07
C LYS A 223 -26.37 -0.91 -11.22
N ASP A 224 -26.29 -1.59 -12.36
CA ASP A 224 -27.26 -2.64 -12.72
C ASP A 224 -27.09 -3.92 -11.89
N LYS A 225 -25.86 -4.44 -11.78
CA LYS A 225 -25.62 -5.75 -11.17
C LYS A 225 -24.44 -5.75 -10.20
N THR A 226 -24.70 -6.23 -9.00
CA THR A 226 -23.69 -6.54 -7.98
C THR A 226 -24.05 -7.86 -7.32
N PRO A 227 -23.38 -8.98 -7.68
CA PRO A 227 -23.65 -10.26 -7.08
C PRO A 227 -23.18 -10.29 -5.62
N LEU A 228 -24.00 -10.85 -4.74
CA LEU A 228 -23.72 -11.09 -3.34
C LEU A 228 -23.87 -12.57 -3.03
N LYS A 229 -22.93 -13.13 -2.26
CA LYS A 229 -23.04 -14.50 -1.74
C LYS A 229 -23.81 -14.51 -0.43
N ALA A 230 -24.34 -15.66 -0.04
CA ALA A 230 -24.95 -15.83 1.27
C ALA A 230 -23.94 -15.46 2.38
N GLY A 231 -24.39 -14.69 3.36
CA GLY A 231 -23.56 -14.19 4.45
C GLY A 231 -22.74 -12.95 4.15
N GLU A 232 -22.72 -12.43 2.92
CA GLU A 232 -22.07 -11.14 2.64
C GLU A 232 -22.78 -9.99 3.32
N VAL A 233 -22.01 -9.02 3.75
CA VAL A 233 -22.50 -7.74 4.26
C VAL A 233 -22.51 -6.75 3.11
N PHE A 234 -23.62 -6.01 2.96
CA PHE A 234 -23.69 -4.86 2.06
C PHE A 234 -24.01 -3.61 2.86
N ASP A 235 -23.18 -2.60 2.71
CA ASP A 235 -23.29 -1.31 3.36
C ASP A 235 -23.65 -0.24 2.34
N ALA A 236 -24.41 0.74 2.78
CA ALA A 236 -24.67 1.95 2.01
C ALA A 236 -24.63 3.18 2.90
N THR A 237 -24.10 4.28 2.39
CA THR A 237 -24.03 5.53 3.14
C THR A 237 -24.01 6.74 2.25
N VAL A 238 -24.25 7.93 2.83
CA VAL A 238 -24.28 9.21 2.12
C VAL A 238 -23.61 10.31 2.95
N LEU A 239 -22.73 11.10 2.30
CA LEU A 239 -22.23 12.35 2.81
C LEU A 239 -23.07 13.50 2.24
N ASN A 240 -23.75 14.23 3.11
CA ASN A 240 -24.59 15.35 2.68
C ASN A 240 -23.74 16.59 2.35
N LYS A 241 -23.83 17.04 1.11
CA LYS A 241 -23.05 18.18 0.60
C LYS A 241 -23.31 19.47 1.37
N ARG A 242 -24.56 19.79 1.66
CA ARG A 242 -24.93 21.03 2.35
C ARG A 242 -24.35 21.07 3.76
N ALA A 243 -24.44 19.94 4.48
CA ALA A 243 -23.84 19.81 5.81
C ALA A 243 -22.31 19.91 5.75
N LEU A 244 -21.67 19.28 4.75
CA LEU A 244 -20.22 19.40 4.52
C LEU A 244 -19.78 20.85 4.30
N LEU A 245 -20.49 21.61 3.44
CA LEU A 245 -20.14 23.01 3.17
C LEU A 245 -20.25 23.87 4.43
N ALA A 246 -21.34 23.74 5.20
CA ALA A 246 -21.53 24.46 6.47
C ALA A 246 -20.45 24.10 7.51
N PHE A 247 -20.08 22.82 7.59
CA PHE A 247 -18.98 22.36 8.44
C PHE A 247 -17.65 23.01 8.02
N LEU A 248 -17.32 23.01 6.75
CA LEU A 248 -16.06 23.58 6.23
C LEU A 248 -15.98 25.09 6.48
N GLU A 249 -17.06 25.85 6.24
CA GLU A 249 -17.13 27.29 6.55
C GLU A 249 -16.86 27.56 8.04
N THR A 250 -17.45 26.71 8.91
CA THR A 250 -17.25 26.82 10.36
C THR A 250 -15.78 26.54 10.72
N GLN A 251 -15.16 25.51 10.17
CA GLN A 251 -13.79 25.15 10.51
C GLN A 251 -12.76 26.16 9.98
N ILE A 252 -12.98 26.72 8.80
CA ILE A 252 -12.14 27.80 8.25
C ILE A 252 -12.21 29.05 9.14
N ALA A 253 -13.40 29.42 9.54
CA ALA A 253 -13.60 30.58 10.46
C ALA A 253 -12.94 30.34 11.83
N GLN A 254 -13.07 29.13 12.36
CA GLN A 254 -12.46 28.72 13.64
C GLN A 254 -10.94 28.74 13.60
N ALA A 255 -10.34 28.15 12.55
CA ALA A 255 -8.89 28.16 12.37
C ALA A 255 -8.34 29.59 12.35
N LYS A 256 -9.02 30.50 11.65
CA LYS A 256 -8.67 31.94 11.62
C LYS A 256 -8.76 32.58 12.98
N ALA A 257 -9.89 32.40 13.68
CA ALA A 257 -10.16 33.04 14.98
C ALA A 257 -9.16 32.59 16.06
N GLU A 258 -8.71 31.31 16.02
CA GLU A 258 -7.79 30.73 16.98
C GLU A 258 -6.32 30.85 16.60
N GLY A 259 -6.01 31.32 15.38
CA GLY A 259 -4.65 31.40 14.85
C GLY A 259 -3.99 30.07 14.62
N LEU A 260 -4.76 29.06 14.18
CA LEU A 260 -4.30 27.74 13.84
C LEU A 260 -4.07 27.60 12.33
N LEU A 261 -3.12 26.75 11.94
CA LEU A 261 -3.02 26.34 10.54
C LEU A 261 -4.25 25.52 10.18
N PHE A 262 -4.88 25.86 9.06
CA PHE A 262 -5.92 25.05 8.45
C PHE A 262 -5.28 23.97 7.60
N SER A 263 -5.68 22.71 7.80
CA SER A 263 -5.16 21.56 7.06
C SER A 263 -6.27 20.56 6.81
N VAL A 264 -6.39 20.03 5.59
CA VAL A 264 -7.35 18.97 5.25
C VAL A 264 -6.62 17.66 5.01
N HIS A 265 -7.22 16.55 5.45
CA HIS A 265 -6.66 15.22 5.34
C HIS A 265 -7.74 14.24 4.88
N LEU A 266 -7.51 13.53 3.77
CA LEU A 266 -8.47 12.67 3.10
C LEU A 266 -7.83 11.35 2.67
N LYS A 267 -8.65 10.34 2.38
CA LYS A 267 -8.21 9.04 1.85
C LYS A 267 -8.28 8.99 0.31
N ALA A 268 -7.85 10.03 -0.38
CA ALA A 268 -8.05 10.22 -1.82
C ALA A 268 -7.40 9.14 -2.72
N THR A 269 -6.40 8.41 -2.24
CA THR A 269 -5.78 7.31 -3.00
C THR A 269 -6.62 6.05 -3.08
N MET A 270 -7.42 5.75 -2.07
CA MET A 270 -8.37 4.63 -2.06
C MET A 270 -9.75 5.07 -2.52
N MET A 271 -10.26 6.19 -1.97
CA MET A 271 -11.60 6.72 -2.22
C MET A 271 -11.58 7.72 -3.40
N LYS A 272 -11.25 7.18 -4.58
CA LYS A 272 -10.92 7.95 -5.79
C LYS A 272 -12.07 8.77 -6.39
N VAL A 273 -13.32 8.54 -5.99
CA VAL A 273 -14.48 9.33 -6.45
C VAL A 273 -14.88 10.35 -5.39
N SER A 274 -15.16 9.89 -4.17
CA SER A 274 -15.68 10.78 -3.10
C SER A 274 -14.67 11.82 -2.65
N ASP A 275 -13.44 11.43 -2.39
CA ASP A 275 -12.49 12.29 -1.69
C ASP A 275 -11.93 13.43 -2.54
N PRO A 276 -11.67 13.28 -3.85
CA PRO A 276 -11.37 14.43 -4.72
C PRO A 276 -12.52 15.45 -4.78
N ILE A 277 -13.78 14.99 -4.75
CA ILE A 277 -14.95 15.89 -4.72
C ILE A 277 -15.02 16.64 -3.38
N VAL A 278 -14.80 15.92 -2.26
CA VAL A 278 -14.71 16.55 -0.92
C VAL A 278 -13.59 17.59 -0.90
N PHE A 279 -12.41 17.24 -1.43
CA PHE A 279 -11.28 18.18 -1.55
C PHE A 279 -11.65 19.40 -2.37
N GLY A 280 -12.29 19.21 -3.51
CA GLY A 280 -12.80 20.31 -4.34
C GLY A 280 -13.78 21.21 -3.60
N HIS A 281 -14.62 20.66 -2.71
CA HIS A 281 -15.49 21.47 -1.86
C HIS A 281 -14.70 22.30 -0.84
N VAL A 282 -13.63 21.76 -0.25
CA VAL A 282 -12.73 22.53 0.63
C VAL A 282 -12.16 23.73 -0.12
N VAL A 283 -11.62 23.51 -1.31
CA VAL A 283 -11.05 24.57 -2.15
C VAL A 283 -12.12 25.62 -2.53
N ARG A 284 -13.32 25.16 -2.91
CA ARG A 284 -14.44 26.07 -3.25
C ARG A 284 -14.88 26.94 -2.07
N VAL A 285 -14.93 26.38 -0.87
CA VAL A 285 -15.32 27.15 0.32
C VAL A 285 -14.22 28.14 0.70
N PHE A 286 -12.96 27.72 0.64
CA PHE A 286 -11.82 28.58 1.01
C PHE A 286 -11.67 29.77 0.06
N PHE A 287 -11.87 29.57 -1.24
CA PHE A 287 -11.69 30.59 -2.29
C PHE A 287 -13.02 31.10 -2.86
N LYS A 288 -14.13 31.04 -2.11
CA LYS A 288 -15.47 31.33 -2.64
C LYS A 288 -15.59 32.69 -3.33
N ASP A 289 -15.00 33.73 -2.76
CA ASP A 289 -15.07 35.09 -3.31
C ASP A 289 -14.23 35.24 -4.58
N LEU A 290 -13.03 34.67 -4.60
CA LEU A 290 -12.18 34.56 -5.79
C LEU A 290 -12.91 33.84 -6.94
N LEU A 291 -13.54 32.72 -6.64
CA LEU A 291 -14.26 31.94 -7.64
C LEU A 291 -15.48 32.66 -8.19
N ALA A 292 -16.17 33.41 -7.36
CA ALA A 292 -17.31 34.24 -7.78
C ALA A 292 -16.85 35.41 -8.67
N SER A 293 -15.75 36.08 -8.33
CA SER A 293 -15.22 37.22 -9.07
C SER A 293 -14.71 36.87 -10.47
N HIS A 294 -14.21 35.67 -10.66
CA HIS A 294 -13.59 35.21 -11.91
C HIS A 294 -14.30 34.03 -12.56
N ALA A 295 -15.59 33.79 -12.23
CA ALA A 295 -16.32 32.57 -12.65
C ALA A 295 -16.26 32.31 -14.14
N ALA A 296 -16.51 33.33 -15.00
CA ALA A 296 -16.48 33.19 -16.45
C ALA A 296 -15.08 32.82 -17.00
N THR A 297 -14.01 33.37 -16.42
CA THR A 297 -12.65 33.07 -16.81
C THR A 297 -12.29 31.62 -16.42
N PHE A 298 -12.67 31.20 -15.23
CA PHE A 298 -12.36 29.83 -14.73
C PHE A 298 -13.15 28.76 -15.49
N GLU A 299 -14.40 29.05 -15.87
CA GLU A 299 -15.18 28.16 -16.74
C GLU A 299 -14.53 28.04 -18.14
N ARG A 300 -14.13 29.17 -18.75
CA ARG A 300 -13.43 29.19 -20.05
C ARG A 300 -12.12 28.39 -20.03
N LEU A 301 -11.39 28.43 -18.92
CA LEU A 301 -10.14 27.67 -18.72
C LEU A 301 -10.39 26.19 -18.39
N GLY A 302 -11.63 25.79 -18.11
CA GLY A 302 -11.96 24.43 -17.72
C GLY A 302 -11.30 24.02 -16.41
N ILE A 303 -11.25 24.91 -15.41
CA ILE A 303 -10.66 24.64 -14.10
C ILE A 303 -11.49 23.59 -13.37
N ASP A 304 -10.87 22.51 -12.93
CA ASP A 304 -11.47 21.48 -12.10
C ASP A 304 -10.86 21.50 -10.69
N LEU A 305 -11.59 22.07 -9.73
CA LEU A 305 -11.14 22.15 -8.35
C LEU A 305 -11.13 20.80 -7.60
N ASN A 306 -11.65 19.72 -8.17
CA ASN A 306 -11.48 18.39 -7.63
C ASN A 306 -10.02 17.90 -7.79
N ASN A 307 -9.27 18.50 -8.74
CA ASN A 307 -7.82 18.35 -8.87
C ASN A 307 -7.03 19.25 -7.91
N GLY A 308 -7.72 20.15 -7.18
CA GLY A 308 -7.15 21.05 -6.22
C GLY A 308 -6.91 22.49 -6.73
N PHE A 309 -6.44 23.33 -5.83
CA PHE A 309 -6.05 24.71 -6.15
C PHE A 309 -4.90 24.77 -7.17
N GLY A 310 -4.05 23.74 -7.23
CA GLY A 310 -2.97 23.62 -8.21
C GLY A 310 -3.45 23.62 -9.66
N ASP A 311 -4.63 23.07 -9.96
CA ASP A 311 -5.22 23.11 -11.31
C ASP A 311 -5.53 24.55 -11.74
N LEU A 312 -6.06 25.36 -10.83
CA LEU A 312 -6.29 26.80 -11.05
C LEU A 312 -4.96 27.52 -11.31
N VAL A 313 -3.96 27.33 -10.43
CA VAL A 313 -2.64 27.98 -10.56
C VAL A 313 -1.96 27.62 -11.89
N ALA A 314 -2.06 26.38 -12.32
CA ALA A 314 -1.48 25.93 -13.58
C ALA A 314 -2.19 26.55 -14.80
N LYS A 315 -3.52 26.55 -14.80
CA LYS A 315 -4.32 26.99 -15.98
C LYS A 315 -4.34 28.50 -16.18
N ILE A 316 -4.26 29.30 -15.13
CA ILE A 316 -4.15 30.75 -15.27
C ILE A 316 -2.85 31.20 -15.93
N GLN A 317 -1.83 30.35 -16.03
CA GLN A 317 -0.58 30.67 -16.72
C GLN A 317 -0.78 30.93 -18.24
N ALA A 318 -1.85 30.41 -18.82
CA ALA A 318 -2.20 30.62 -20.24
C ALA A 318 -2.89 31.96 -20.50
N LEU A 319 -3.21 32.75 -19.46
CA LEU A 319 -3.90 34.04 -19.60
C LEU A 319 -2.96 35.19 -20.01
N PRO A 320 -3.50 36.27 -20.63
CA PRO A 320 -2.79 37.52 -20.80
C PRO A 320 -2.26 38.07 -19.47
N ALA A 321 -1.07 38.69 -19.49
CA ALA A 321 -0.35 39.10 -18.30
C ALA A 321 -1.18 39.96 -17.33
N ALA A 322 -1.99 40.86 -17.84
CA ALA A 322 -2.83 41.74 -17.01
C ALA A 322 -3.96 40.97 -16.30
N GLU A 323 -4.65 40.08 -17.02
CA GLU A 323 -5.72 39.22 -16.48
C GLU A 323 -5.16 38.26 -15.41
N LYS A 324 -4.02 37.61 -15.73
CA LYS A 324 -3.30 36.78 -14.78
C LYS A 324 -2.90 37.52 -13.50
N ALA A 325 -2.30 38.73 -13.64
CA ALA A 325 -1.84 39.51 -12.50
C ALA A 325 -3.01 39.93 -11.58
N ALA A 326 -4.19 40.22 -12.13
CA ALA A 326 -5.40 40.53 -11.36
C ALA A 326 -5.85 39.32 -10.54
N ILE A 327 -5.93 38.13 -11.15
CA ILE A 327 -6.30 36.90 -10.45
C ILE A 327 -5.25 36.53 -9.38
N GLU A 328 -3.97 36.70 -9.66
CA GLU A 328 -2.91 36.46 -8.67
C GLU A 328 -2.99 37.44 -7.48
N ALA A 329 -3.42 38.66 -7.69
CA ALA A 329 -3.67 39.63 -6.62
C ALA A 329 -4.86 39.22 -5.74
N ASP A 330 -5.94 38.73 -6.36
CA ASP A 330 -7.12 38.25 -5.63
C ASP A 330 -6.82 36.92 -4.90
N ILE A 331 -5.98 36.06 -5.44
CA ILE A 331 -5.46 34.86 -4.73
C ILE A 331 -4.72 35.27 -3.47
N ARG A 332 -3.80 36.24 -3.54
CA ARG A 332 -3.10 36.78 -2.35
C ARG A 332 -4.07 37.36 -1.33
N SER A 333 -5.08 38.06 -1.80
CA SER A 333 -6.14 38.64 -0.95
C SER A 333 -6.97 37.55 -0.27
N ALA A 334 -7.31 36.47 -0.96
CA ALA A 334 -8.03 35.32 -0.40
C ALA A 334 -7.24 34.62 0.71
N PHE A 335 -5.94 34.36 0.50
CA PHE A 335 -5.09 33.81 1.55
C PHE A 335 -4.94 34.77 2.75
N ALA A 336 -4.81 36.07 2.52
CA ALA A 336 -4.74 37.07 3.59
C ALA A 336 -6.05 37.20 4.38
N ALA A 337 -7.18 36.98 3.72
CA ALA A 337 -8.50 36.99 4.34
C ALA A 337 -8.84 35.73 5.10
N GLY A 338 -8.28 34.59 4.71
CA GLY A 338 -8.48 33.27 5.33
C GLY A 338 -7.62 33.00 6.57
N PRO A 339 -7.67 31.79 7.15
CA PRO A 339 -6.66 31.30 8.07
C PRO A 339 -5.35 31.04 7.35
N ALA A 340 -4.22 30.97 8.08
CA ALA A 340 -3.00 30.40 7.54
C ALA A 340 -3.23 28.92 7.17
N VAL A 341 -2.71 28.50 6.02
CA VAL A 341 -2.87 27.13 5.51
C VAL A 341 -1.57 26.38 5.71
N ALA A 342 -1.67 25.13 6.12
CA ALA A 342 -0.52 24.24 6.23
C ALA A 342 0.17 24.03 4.87
N MET A 343 1.49 24.02 4.86
CA MET A 343 2.29 23.88 3.65
C MET A 343 2.74 22.44 3.42
N VAL A 344 2.69 22.01 2.18
CA VAL A 344 3.36 20.80 1.69
C VAL A 344 4.81 21.11 1.35
N ASN A 345 5.04 22.26 0.71
CA ASN A 345 6.38 22.76 0.42
C ASN A 345 6.40 24.30 0.55
N SER A 346 6.95 24.80 1.64
CA SER A 346 7.01 26.23 1.92
C SER A 346 7.88 26.99 0.93
N ASP A 347 9.00 26.39 0.49
CA ASP A 347 9.95 27.04 -0.44
C ASP A 347 9.34 27.26 -1.83
N GLN A 348 8.44 26.38 -2.24
CA GLN A 348 7.75 26.44 -3.54
C GLN A 348 6.34 27.08 -3.44
N GLY A 349 5.88 27.43 -2.24
CA GLY A 349 4.56 27.96 -2.03
C GLY A 349 3.42 26.94 -2.21
N ILE A 350 3.71 25.64 -2.14
CA ILE A 350 2.72 24.57 -2.30
C ILE A 350 2.02 24.35 -0.96
N THR A 351 0.73 24.66 -0.93
CA THR A 351 -0.10 24.51 0.26
C THR A 351 -0.79 23.14 0.29
N ASN A 352 -1.33 22.78 1.44
CA ASN A 352 -2.23 21.63 1.66
C ASN A 352 -3.46 21.62 0.72
N LEU A 353 -3.84 22.75 0.11
CA LEU A 353 -5.00 22.87 -0.79
C LEU A 353 -4.65 22.68 -2.28
N HIS A 354 -3.37 22.46 -2.64
CA HIS A 354 -2.93 22.39 -4.04
C HIS A 354 -3.35 21.11 -4.74
N VAL A 355 -3.11 19.96 -4.14
CA VAL A 355 -3.32 18.65 -4.78
C VAL A 355 -3.87 17.65 -3.76
N PRO A 356 -4.98 16.93 -4.07
CA PRO A 356 -5.57 15.96 -3.13
C PRO A 356 -4.65 14.78 -2.79
N SER A 357 -3.71 14.43 -3.65
CA SER A 357 -2.72 13.37 -3.38
C SER A 357 -1.64 13.75 -2.36
N ASP A 358 -1.50 15.04 -2.04
CA ASP A 358 -0.52 15.51 -1.05
C ASP A 358 -1.05 15.45 0.39
N VAL A 359 -2.34 15.15 0.57
CA VAL A 359 -3.03 15.19 1.87
C VAL A 359 -3.60 13.84 2.27
N ILE A 360 -2.95 12.75 1.85
CA ILE A 360 -3.36 11.40 2.21
C ILE A 360 -3.29 11.23 3.73
N VAL A 361 -4.44 10.99 4.34
CA VAL A 361 -4.64 11.03 5.80
C VAL A 361 -3.73 10.06 6.56
N ASP A 362 -3.50 8.89 6.02
CA ASP A 362 -2.64 7.84 6.60
C ASP A 362 -1.14 8.16 6.55
N ALA A 363 -0.72 9.14 5.75
CA ALA A 363 0.66 9.63 5.73
C ALA A 363 0.78 11.00 6.42
N SER A 364 -0.11 11.95 6.11
CA SER A 364 -0.02 13.33 6.58
C SER A 364 -0.33 13.49 8.07
N MET A 365 -1.29 12.73 8.63
CA MET A 365 -1.61 12.78 10.06
C MET A 365 -0.50 12.20 10.94
N PRO A 366 0.07 11.02 10.66
CA PRO A 366 1.21 10.52 11.41
C PRO A 366 2.44 11.43 11.34
N ALA A 367 2.72 12.05 10.19
CA ALA A 367 3.80 13.02 10.04
C ALA A 367 3.60 14.24 10.94
N MET A 368 2.37 14.78 11.01
CA MET A 368 2.00 15.86 11.92
C MET A 368 2.16 15.44 13.38
N ILE A 369 1.69 14.26 13.77
CA ILE A 369 1.79 13.75 15.14
C ILE A 369 3.26 13.57 15.55
N ARG A 370 4.10 13.03 14.67
CA ARG A 370 5.55 12.92 14.88
C ARG A 370 6.21 14.29 15.09
N SER A 371 5.69 15.33 14.46
CA SER A 371 6.16 16.72 14.59
C SER A 371 5.48 17.48 15.72
N SER A 372 5.11 16.81 16.82
CA SER A 372 4.40 17.37 17.98
C SER A 372 3.04 18.01 17.67
N GLY A 373 2.33 17.48 16.69
CA GLY A 373 1.04 17.99 16.25
C GLY A 373 1.13 19.26 15.39
N LYS A 374 2.29 19.59 14.90
CA LYS A 374 2.53 20.83 14.16
C LYS A 374 2.79 20.56 12.68
N MET A 375 2.37 21.51 11.86
CA MET A 375 2.70 21.57 10.44
C MET A 375 3.46 22.85 10.12
N TYR A 376 4.04 22.93 8.95
CA TYR A 376 4.77 24.12 8.49
C TYR A 376 3.82 25.18 7.96
N ASP A 377 4.10 26.45 8.31
CA ASP A 377 3.47 27.61 7.70
C ASP A 377 4.22 28.07 6.43
N ALA A 378 3.74 29.14 5.80
CA ALA A 378 4.34 29.71 4.60
C ALA A 378 5.79 30.21 4.79
N GLN A 379 6.22 30.44 6.03
CA GLN A 379 7.58 30.83 6.39
C GLN A 379 8.47 29.65 6.83
N GLY A 380 7.96 28.41 6.68
CA GLY A 380 8.67 27.19 7.09
C GLY A 380 8.76 27.00 8.61
N LYS A 381 7.89 27.65 9.39
CA LYS A 381 7.82 27.50 10.85
C LYS A 381 6.74 26.53 11.25
N LEU A 382 7.00 25.73 12.29
CA LEU A 382 6.05 24.79 12.85
C LEU A 382 5.01 25.50 13.71
N GLN A 383 3.72 25.27 13.42
CA GLN A 383 2.59 25.83 14.15
C GLN A 383 1.52 24.78 14.47
N ASP A 384 0.77 25.02 15.55
CA ASP A 384 -0.39 24.21 15.90
C ASP A 384 -1.44 24.23 14.78
N THR A 385 -2.11 23.09 14.58
CA THR A 385 -2.91 22.82 13.39
C THR A 385 -4.33 22.39 13.75
N LEU A 386 -5.32 22.92 13.03
CA LEU A 386 -6.65 22.36 12.95
C LEU A 386 -6.68 21.36 11.78
N ALA A 387 -6.61 20.06 12.10
CA ALA A 387 -6.62 18.98 11.13
C ALA A 387 -8.07 18.60 10.78
N VAL A 388 -8.52 18.96 9.58
CA VAL A 388 -9.89 18.73 9.13
C VAL A 388 -9.96 17.37 8.43
N ILE A 389 -10.73 16.46 9.03
CA ILE A 389 -11.07 15.14 8.49
C ILE A 389 -12.59 15.04 8.49
N PRO A 390 -13.27 15.39 7.38
CA PRO A 390 -14.74 15.54 7.38
C PRO A 390 -15.50 14.30 7.81
N ASP A 391 -15.17 13.13 7.27
CA ASP A 391 -15.78 11.85 7.67
C ASP A 391 -15.27 11.40 9.04
N SER A 392 -16.18 11.19 9.98
CA SER A 392 -15.84 10.83 11.36
C SER A 392 -15.49 9.36 11.59
N SER A 393 -15.55 8.51 10.57
CA SER A 393 -15.36 7.05 10.71
C SER A 393 -14.12 6.66 11.51
N TYR A 394 -12.98 7.30 11.24
CA TYR A 394 -11.71 7.00 11.91
C TYR A 394 -10.94 8.24 12.39
N ALA A 395 -11.52 9.42 12.26
CA ALA A 395 -10.92 10.68 12.71
C ALA A 395 -10.57 10.65 14.22
N GLY A 396 -11.38 9.96 15.00
CA GLY A 396 -11.19 9.79 16.45
C GLY A 396 -9.90 9.05 16.85
N VAL A 397 -9.31 8.25 15.97
CA VAL A 397 -8.02 7.57 16.20
C VAL A 397 -6.90 8.60 16.32
N TYR A 398 -6.87 9.57 15.41
CA TYR A 398 -5.86 10.63 15.45
C TYR A 398 -6.09 11.59 16.60
N GLN A 399 -7.36 11.95 16.91
CA GLN A 399 -7.65 12.76 18.08
C GLN A 399 -7.20 12.08 19.38
N ALA A 400 -7.50 10.79 19.54
CA ALA A 400 -7.06 10.03 20.72
C ALA A 400 -5.52 10.00 20.84
N THR A 401 -4.81 9.88 19.73
CA THR A 401 -3.34 9.90 19.70
C THR A 401 -2.80 11.30 20.07
N ILE A 402 -3.39 12.36 19.55
CA ILE A 402 -3.02 13.74 19.87
C ILE A 402 -3.23 14.02 21.36
N ASP A 403 -4.39 13.65 21.91
CA ASP A 403 -4.72 13.85 23.33
C ASP A 403 -3.79 13.05 24.23
N PHE A 404 -3.47 11.83 23.85
CA PHE A 404 -2.52 11.01 24.58
C PHE A 404 -1.12 11.64 24.61
N CYS A 405 -0.65 12.12 23.46
CA CYS A 405 0.65 12.81 23.37
C CYS A 405 0.68 14.13 24.14
N LYS A 406 -0.42 14.89 24.16
CA LYS A 406 -0.54 16.10 25.00
C LYS A 406 -0.42 15.77 26.48
N ALA A 407 -1.06 14.68 26.92
CA ALA A 407 -1.08 14.28 28.34
C ALA A 407 0.22 13.61 28.81
N HIS A 408 0.87 12.85 27.93
CA HIS A 408 1.97 11.95 28.30
C HIS A 408 3.30 12.25 27.59
N GLY A 409 3.35 13.25 26.74
CA GLY A 409 4.51 13.55 25.90
C GLY A 409 4.65 12.60 24.71
N ALA A 410 5.69 12.81 23.89
CA ALA A 410 6.01 11.95 22.75
C ALA A 410 6.35 10.51 23.18
N PHE A 411 6.15 9.56 22.25
CA PHE A 411 6.65 8.22 22.42
C PHE A 411 8.18 8.19 22.26
N ASP A 412 8.82 7.29 22.99
CA ASP A 412 10.26 7.05 22.87
C ASP A 412 10.50 5.74 22.11
N PRO A 413 11.08 5.78 20.91
CA PRO A 413 11.37 4.58 20.11
C PRO A 413 12.24 3.54 20.84
N ARG A 414 13.02 3.96 21.83
CA ARG A 414 13.88 3.08 22.61
C ARG A 414 13.11 2.14 23.54
N THR A 415 11.98 2.59 24.03
CA THR A 415 11.23 1.91 25.12
C THR A 415 9.84 1.49 24.75
N MET A 416 9.23 2.07 23.70
CA MET A 416 7.85 1.77 23.33
C MET A 416 7.69 0.34 22.78
N GLY A 417 6.50 -0.24 22.96
CA GLY A 417 6.10 -1.51 22.37
C GLY A 417 5.88 -1.43 20.86
N SER A 418 5.30 -2.49 20.30
CA SER A 418 4.96 -2.63 18.89
C SER A 418 3.46 -2.84 18.68
N VAL A 419 2.95 -2.44 17.51
CA VAL A 419 1.55 -2.67 17.12
C VAL A 419 1.49 -3.43 15.79
N PRO A 420 1.66 -4.77 15.81
CA PRO A 420 1.36 -5.59 14.65
C PRO A 420 -0.10 -5.41 14.23
N ASN A 421 -0.37 -5.50 12.92
CA ASN A 421 -1.71 -5.38 12.39
C ASN A 421 -2.15 -6.65 11.67
N VAL A 422 -3.33 -7.15 12.02
CA VAL A 422 -4.07 -8.18 11.28
C VAL A 422 -5.20 -7.47 10.54
N GLY A 423 -5.06 -7.33 9.23
CA GLY A 423 -5.95 -6.53 8.40
C GLY A 423 -6.83 -7.38 7.47
N LEU A 424 -8.12 -7.07 7.43
CA LEU A 424 -9.06 -7.69 6.49
C LEU A 424 -8.74 -7.23 5.06
N MET A 425 -8.28 -8.14 4.21
CA MET A 425 -7.82 -7.79 2.86
C MET A 425 -8.15 -8.85 1.80
N ALA A 426 -8.28 -10.12 2.19
CA ALA A 426 -8.43 -11.23 1.27
C ALA A 426 -9.57 -11.01 0.27
N GLN A 427 -9.32 -11.30 -1.01
CA GLN A 427 -10.32 -11.23 -2.08
C GLN A 427 -11.01 -9.85 -2.21
N ALA A 428 -10.31 -8.76 -1.88
CA ALA A 428 -10.92 -7.43 -1.74
C ALA A 428 -12.16 -7.47 -0.84
N ALA A 429 -11.99 -8.02 0.39
CA ALA A 429 -13.07 -8.34 1.31
C ALA A 429 -13.97 -7.16 1.65
N GLU A 430 -13.38 -5.97 1.85
CA GLU A 430 -14.08 -4.70 1.98
C GLU A 430 -13.70 -3.78 0.82
N GLU A 431 -14.68 -3.40 0.01
CA GLU A 431 -14.49 -2.56 -1.17
C GLU A 431 -14.93 -1.10 -0.94
N TYR A 432 -14.43 -0.46 0.13
CA TYR A 432 -14.71 0.95 0.38
C TYR A 432 -14.12 1.86 -0.69
N GLY A 433 -14.92 2.86 -1.09
CA GLY A 433 -14.53 3.86 -2.07
C GLY A 433 -14.41 3.32 -3.50
N SER A 434 -14.93 2.13 -3.78
CA SER A 434 -15.00 1.57 -5.14
C SER A 434 -15.72 2.51 -6.09
N HIS A 435 -15.04 2.95 -7.14
CA HIS A 435 -15.58 3.92 -8.11
C HIS A 435 -16.82 3.43 -8.88
N ASN A 436 -17.06 2.13 -8.91
CA ASN A 436 -18.27 1.57 -9.55
C ASN A 436 -19.46 1.41 -8.58
N LYS A 437 -19.31 1.83 -7.32
CA LYS A 437 -20.34 1.86 -6.28
C LYS A 437 -20.33 3.18 -5.49
N THR A 438 -19.64 4.20 -6.00
CA THR A 438 -19.58 5.55 -5.41
C THR A 438 -20.04 6.55 -6.45
N PHE A 439 -21.00 7.40 -6.08
CA PHE A 439 -21.68 8.30 -7.01
C PHE A 439 -21.85 9.70 -6.39
N GLN A 440 -21.63 10.74 -7.18
CA GLN A 440 -22.18 12.06 -6.90
C GLN A 440 -23.61 12.12 -7.42
N VAL A 441 -24.56 12.37 -6.55
CA VAL A 441 -25.97 12.38 -6.87
C VAL A 441 -26.33 13.61 -7.69
N SER A 442 -27.00 13.42 -8.83
CA SER A 442 -27.33 14.52 -9.76
C SER A 442 -28.57 15.32 -9.36
N ALA A 443 -29.50 14.72 -8.63
CA ALA A 443 -30.78 15.33 -8.26
C ALA A 443 -31.28 14.86 -6.90
N ALA A 444 -32.15 15.62 -6.25
CA ALA A 444 -32.81 15.19 -5.03
C ALA A 444 -33.70 13.98 -5.27
N GLY A 445 -33.80 13.11 -4.27
CA GLY A 445 -34.58 11.88 -4.36
C GLY A 445 -34.20 10.85 -3.30
N THR A 446 -34.24 9.58 -3.70
CA THR A 446 -33.83 8.44 -2.86
C THR A 446 -32.90 7.53 -3.62
N VAL A 447 -31.73 7.25 -3.08
CA VAL A 447 -30.88 6.14 -3.59
C VAL A 447 -31.19 4.89 -2.79
N ARG A 448 -31.45 3.79 -3.49
CA ARG A 448 -31.84 2.52 -2.89
C ARG A 448 -31.06 1.35 -3.48
N VAL A 449 -30.87 0.33 -2.67
CA VAL A 449 -30.27 -0.96 -3.06
C VAL A 449 -31.43 -1.96 -3.12
N VAL A 450 -31.64 -2.55 -4.29
CA VAL A 450 -32.77 -3.44 -4.57
C VAL A 450 -32.23 -4.79 -5.00
N ASP A 451 -32.73 -5.87 -4.40
CA ASP A 451 -32.36 -7.24 -4.76
C ASP A 451 -33.11 -7.73 -6.02
N ASP A 452 -32.80 -8.95 -6.48
CA ASP A 452 -33.38 -9.57 -7.65
C ASP A 452 -34.88 -9.96 -7.47
N SER A 453 -35.37 -9.99 -6.23
CA SER A 453 -36.82 -10.14 -5.93
C SER A 453 -37.58 -8.81 -6.02
N GLY A 454 -36.89 -7.69 -6.13
CA GLY A 454 -37.43 -6.33 -6.06
C GLY A 454 -37.57 -5.77 -4.65
N ALA A 455 -37.07 -6.45 -3.63
CA ALA A 455 -37.07 -5.94 -2.26
C ALA A 455 -36.00 -4.85 -2.07
N VAL A 456 -36.37 -3.77 -1.40
CA VAL A 456 -35.46 -2.70 -1.04
C VAL A 456 -34.69 -3.08 0.22
N LEU A 457 -33.41 -3.38 0.10
CA LEU A 457 -32.55 -3.76 1.22
C LEU A 457 -32.11 -2.53 2.02
N LEU A 458 -31.68 -1.48 1.35
CA LEU A 458 -31.18 -0.24 1.95
C LEU A 458 -31.66 0.97 1.14
N SER A 459 -31.88 2.11 1.80
CA SER A 459 -32.26 3.35 1.12
C SER A 459 -31.82 4.60 1.91
N HIS A 460 -31.48 5.69 1.17
CA HIS A 460 -31.14 6.99 1.71
C HIS A 460 -31.85 8.09 0.93
N SER A 461 -32.44 9.06 1.64
CA SER A 461 -32.82 10.33 1.03
C SER A 461 -31.55 11.10 0.68
N VAL A 462 -31.54 11.74 -0.49
CA VAL A 462 -30.37 12.43 -1.03
C VAL A 462 -30.76 13.79 -1.62
N GLU A 463 -29.81 14.72 -1.59
CA GLU A 463 -29.90 16.02 -2.27
C GLU A 463 -28.93 16.05 -3.47
N ALA A 464 -29.12 17.00 -4.39
CA ALA A 464 -28.22 17.17 -5.51
C ALA A 464 -26.78 17.51 -5.05
N GLY A 465 -25.83 16.73 -5.52
CA GLY A 465 -24.42 16.85 -5.17
C GLY A 465 -23.98 16.07 -3.94
N ASP A 466 -24.87 15.38 -3.26
CA ASP A 466 -24.51 14.43 -2.21
C ASP A 466 -23.62 13.32 -2.75
N LEU A 467 -22.76 12.77 -1.89
CA LEU A 467 -21.92 11.63 -2.23
C LEU A 467 -22.48 10.37 -1.59
N TRP A 468 -22.96 9.46 -2.43
CA TRP A 468 -23.45 8.16 -1.99
C TRP A 468 -22.47 7.06 -2.36
N ARG A 469 -22.25 6.09 -1.47
CA ARG A 469 -21.44 4.92 -1.76
C ARG A 469 -22.00 3.65 -1.17
N GLY A 470 -21.79 2.52 -1.89
CA GLY A 470 -22.03 1.17 -1.42
C GLY A 470 -20.71 0.42 -1.20
N CYS A 471 -20.72 -0.52 -0.26
CA CYS A 471 -19.58 -1.37 0.05
C CYS A 471 -20.04 -2.81 0.26
N GLN A 472 -19.18 -3.77 -0.09
CA GLN A 472 -19.36 -5.19 0.19
C GLN A 472 -18.31 -5.65 1.17
N ALA A 473 -18.69 -6.58 2.08
CA ALA A 473 -17.74 -7.29 2.92
C ALA A 473 -18.01 -8.79 2.86
N LYS A 474 -17.04 -9.55 2.34
CA LYS A 474 -17.14 -10.97 2.03
C LYS A 474 -16.95 -11.83 3.28
N ASP A 475 -17.77 -12.86 3.43
CA ASP A 475 -17.82 -13.66 4.66
C ASP A 475 -16.60 -14.58 4.85
N ALA A 476 -16.16 -15.31 3.83
CA ALA A 476 -15.02 -16.22 3.94
C ALA A 476 -13.71 -15.51 4.34
N PRO A 477 -13.36 -14.34 3.74
CA PRO A 477 -12.26 -13.52 4.27
C PRO A 477 -12.41 -13.10 5.73
N ILE A 478 -13.61 -12.78 6.19
CA ILE A 478 -13.86 -12.41 7.59
C ILE A 478 -13.60 -13.61 8.52
N GLN A 479 -14.01 -14.82 8.13
CA GLN A 479 -13.72 -16.04 8.90
C GLN A 479 -12.23 -16.27 9.05
N ASP A 480 -11.48 -16.16 7.96
CA ASP A 480 -10.02 -16.32 7.96
C ASP A 480 -9.31 -15.21 8.75
N TRP A 481 -9.80 -13.96 8.66
CA TRP A 481 -9.28 -12.83 9.43
C TRP A 481 -9.40 -13.05 10.95
N VAL A 482 -10.53 -13.59 11.41
CA VAL A 482 -10.72 -13.97 12.83
C VAL A 482 -9.75 -15.09 13.23
N LYS A 483 -9.62 -16.14 12.39
CA LYS A 483 -8.64 -17.21 12.57
C LYS A 483 -7.21 -16.68 12.68
N LEU A 484 -6.83 -15.77 11.79
CA LEU A 484 -5.50 -15.16 11.78
C LEU A 484 -5.25 -14.36 13.06
N ALA A 485 -6.23 -13.58 13.53
CA ALA A 485 -6.14 -12.83 14.79
C ALA A 485 -5.90 -13.76 15.99
N VAL A 486 -6.66 -14.86 16.10
CA VAL A 486 -6.48 -15.88 17.16
C VAL A 486 -5.09 -16.51 17.07
N SER A 487 -4.66 -16.88 15.86
CA SER A 487 -3.34 -17.49 15.64
C SER A 487 -2.20 -16.54 16.03
N ARG A 488 -2.29 -15.28 15.66
CA ARG A 488 -1.27 -14.27 15.99
C ARG A 488 -1.24 -13.99 17.51
N ALA A 489 -2.40 -13.86 18.15
CA ALA A 489 -2.49 -13.68 19.60
C ALA A 489 -1.83 -14.86 20.36
N ARG A 490 -2.09 -16.08 19.92
CA ARG A 490 -1.52 -17.29 20.51
C ARG A 490 -0.01 -17.38 20.33
N LEU A 491 0.49 -17.16 19.11
CA LEU A 491 1.91 -17.24 18.80
C LEU A 491 2.77 -16.21 19.53
N SER A 492 2.23 -15.01 19.75
CA SER A 492 2.98 -13.91 20.38
C SER A 492 2.65 -13.73 21.86
N ASN A 493 1.63 -14.41 22.38
CA ASN A 493 1.07 -14.18 23.73
C ASN A 493 0.75 -12.68 23.98
N THR A 494 0.19 -12.03 22.96
CA THR A 494 -0.08 -10.58 22.94
C THR A 494 -1.57 -10.36 22.81
N PRO A 495 -2.19 -9.41 23.55
CA PRO A 495 -3.58 -9.04 23.37
C PRO A 495 -3.88 -8.65 21.92
N ALA A 496 -4.99 -9.18 21.38
CA ALA A 496 -5.49 -8.80 20.06
C ALA A 496 -6.83 -8.05 20.21
N VAL A 497 -6.88 -6.87 19.62
CA VAL A 497 -8.02 -5.96 19.73
C VAL A 497 -8.67 -5.81 18.36
N PHE A 498 -9.92 -6.20 18.23
CA PHE A 498 -10.77 -5.90 17.09
C PHE A 498 -11.27 -4.45 17.21
N TRP A 499 -10.90 -3.61 16.25
CA TRP A 499 -11.25 -2.18 16.24
C TRP A 499 -12.60 -1.99 15.55
N LEU A 500 -13.67 -2.24 16.29
CA LEU A 500 -15.05 -2.23 15.79
C LEU A 500 -15.96 -1.45 16.73
N ASP A 501 -16.74 -0.50 16.18
CA ASP A 501 -17.71 0.30 16.91
C ASP A 501 -19.13 -0.28 16.73
N GLY A 502 -19.72 -0.82 17.79
CA GLY A 502 -21.07 -1.34 17.74
C GLY A 502 -22.16 -0.30 17.39
N LYS A 503 -21.84 1.00 17.38
CA LYS A 503 -22.73 2.07 16.94
C LYS A 503 -22.69 2.30 15.44
N ARG A 504 -21.65 1.84 14.74
CA ARG A 504 -21.54 1.88 13.29
C ARG A 504 -22.27 0.69 12.69
N ALA A 505 -23.12 0.93 11.68
CA ALA A 505 -23.96 -0.11 11.11
C ALA A 505 -23.14 -1.30 10.53
N HIS A 506 -22.09 -1.03 9.76
CA HIS A 506 -21.16 -2.04 9.27
C HIS A 506 -20.53 -2.84 10.41
N ASP A 507 -19.93 -2.14 11.37
CA ASP A 507 -19.22 -2.78 12.47
C ASP A 507 -20.13 -3.66 13.35
N ALA A 508 -21.40 -3.29 13.49
CA ALA A 508 -22.38 -4.12 14.19
C ALA A 508 -22.56 -5.49 13.52
N GLN A 509 -22.61 -5.53 12.17
CA GLN A 509 -22.65 -6.79 11.40
C GLN A 509 -21.36 -7.58 11.58
N ILE A 510 -20.22 -6.91 11.50
CA ILE A 510 -18.90 -7.56 11.67
C ILE A 510 -18.72 -8.09 13.11
N ILE A 511 -19.15 -7.36 14.14
CA ILE A 511 -19.11 -7.82 15.53
C ILE A 511 -19.93 -9.12 15.72
N ALA A 512 -21.10 -9.22 15.11
CA ALA A 512 -21.91 -10.43 15.16
C ALA A 512 -21.17 -11.63 14.53
N LYS A 513 -20.51 -11.40 13.38
CA LYS A 513 -19.68 -12.41 12.72
C LYS A 513 -18.45 -12.79 13.56
N VAL A 514 -17.71 -11.80 14.08
CA VAL A 514 -16.55 -12.05 14.95
C VAL A 514 -16.93 -12.93 16.13
N LYS A 515 -18.02 -12.62 16.83
CA LYS A 515 -18.50 -13.44 17.95
C LYS A 515 -18.83 -14.88 17.53
N THR A 516 -19.48 -15.03 16.38
CA THR A 516 -19.83 -16.36 15.82
C THR A 516 -18.56 -17.15 15.47
N TYR A 517 -17.56 -16.51 14.87
CA TYR A 517 -16.36 -17.19 14.41
C TYR A 517 -15.35 -17.43 15.52
N LEU A 518 -15.22 -16.54 16.50
CA LEU A 518 -14.40 -16.79 17.70
C LEU A 518 -14.84 -18.05 18.46
N ALA A 519 -16.15 -18.32 18.51
CA ALA A 519 -16.69 -19.53 19.16
C ALA A 519 -16.24 -20.85 18.49
N ARG A 520 -15.69 -20.80 17.28
CA ARG A 520 -15.14 -21.97 16.56
C ARG A 520 -13.67 -22.24 16.86
N HIS A 521 -13.01 -21.36 17.61
CA HIS A 521 -11.59 -21.45 17.95
C HIS A 521 -11.41 -21.65 19.46
N ASP A 522 -10.38 -22.39 19.84
CA ASP A 522 -9.94 -22.38 21.22
C ASP A 522 -9.32 -21.01 21.54
N THR A 523 -9.98 -20.23 22.38
CA THR A 523 -9.53 -18.90 22.80
C THR A 523 -9.06 -18.90 24.26
N THR A 524 -8.86 -20.07 24.87
CA THR A 524 -8.40 -20.23 26.23
C THR A 524 -7.07 -19.50 26.45
N ALA A 525 -7.00 -18.71 27.53
CA ALA A 525 -5.85 -17.90 27.91
C ALA A 525 -5.45 -16.77 26.91
N LEU A 526 -6.29 -16.47 25.93
CA LEU A 526 -6.06 -15.33 25.02
C LEU A 526 -6.82 -14.08 25.49
N ASP A 527 -6.16 -12.93 25.44
CA ASP A 527 -6.82 -11.63 25.65
C ASP A 527 -7.29 -11.10 24.28
N LEU A 528 -8.56 -11.36 23.97
CA LEU A 528 -9.21 -10.93 22.74
C LEU A 528 -10.30 -9.91 23.09
N ARG A 529 -10.20 -8.70 22.52
CA ARG A 529 -11.10 -7.59 22.82
C ARG A 529 -11.78 -7.06 21.56
N ILE A 530 -12.99 -6.54 21.74
CA ILE A 530 -13.69 -5.75 20.71
C ILE A 530 -13.91 -4.36 21.32
N LEU A 531 -13.29 -3.34 20.74
CA LEU A 531 -13.34 -1.96 21.22
C LEU A 531 -13.59 -1.03 20.04
N ALA A 532 -14.36 0.04 20.27
CA ALA A 532 -14.51 1.10 19.28
C ALA A 532 -13.14 1.73 18.95
N PRO A 533 -12.90 2.21 17.72
CA PRO A 533 -11.57 2.65 17.25
C PRO A 533 -10.86 3.64 18.18
N ALA A 534 -11.56 4.64 18.72
CA ALA A 534 -10.95 5.59 19.65
C ALA A 534 -10.55 4.93 20.99
N GLU A 535 -11.37 4.02 21.52
CA GLU A 535 -11.08 3.29 22.76
C GLU A 535 -9.97 2.26 22.56
N ALA A 536 -9.99 1.55 21.42
CA ALA A 536 -8.93 0.63 21.03
C ALA A 536 -7.58 1.37 20.88
N CYS A 537 -7.61 2.58 20.33
CA CYS A 537 -6.44 3.45 20.21
C CYS A 537 -5.88 3.81 21.60
N LYS A 538 -6.70 4.31 22.51
CA LYS A 538 -6.30 4.65 23.90
C LYS A 538 -5.71 3.45 24.64
N PHE A 539 -6.36 2.30 24.54
CA PHE A 539 -5.85 1.04 25.11
C PHE A 539 -4.46 0.70 24.54
N THR A 540 -4.33 0.74 23.22
CA THR A 540 -3.07 0.44 22.50
C THR A 540 -1.96 1.42 22.90
N LEU A 541 -2.23 2.74 22.89
CA LEU A 541 -1.25 3.78 23.23
C LEU A 541 -0.76 3.65 24.68
N THR A 542 -1.64 3.30 25.61
CA THR A 542 -1.28 3.06 27.02
C THR A 542 -0.28 1.91 27.14
N ARG A 543 -0.56 0.79 26.47
CA ARG A 543 0.34 -0.37 26.45
C ARG A 543 1.65 -0.05 25.76
N LEU A 544 1.57 0.63 24.63
CA LEU A 544 2.73 1.06 23.84
C LEU A 544 3.70 1.91 24.69
N LYS A 545 3.18 2.86 25.45
CA LYS A 545 3.95 3.71 26.37
C LYS A 545 4.61 2.89 27.49
N ALA A 546 3.98 1.81 27.92
CA ALA A 546 4.52 0.88 28.91
C ALA A 546 5.51 -0.15 28.32
N GLY A 547 5.84 -0.07 27.03
CA GLY A 547 6.74 -1.02 26.37
C GLY A 547 6.10 -2.36 26.01
N LEU A 548 4.75 -2.44 26.02
CA LEU A 548 3.99 -3.66 25.77
C LEU A 548 3.36 -3.64 24.37
N ASP A 549 3.40 -4.79 23.72
CA ASP A 549 2.82 -4.97 22.38
C ASP A 549 1.31 -5.15 22.41
N THR A 550 0.65 -4.76 21.31
CA THR A 550 -0.79 -4.99 21.10
C THR A 550 -1.04 -5.28 19.64
N ILE A 551 -1.75 -6.36 19.33
CA ILE A 551 -2.16 -6.66 17.95
C ILE A 551 -3.44 -5.87 17.65
N SER A 552 -3.37 -5.01 16.62
CA SER A 552 -4.55 -4.36 16.06
C SER A 552 -5.20 -5.26 15.01
N VAL A 553 -6.49 -5.54 15.15
CA VAL A 553 -7.27 -6.36 14.23
C VAL A 553 -8.32 -5.46 13.57
N THR A 554 -8.15 -5.17 12.28
CA THR A 554 -8.85 -4.07 11.61
C THR A 554 -9.46 -4.45 10.28
N GLY A 555 -10.48 -3.72 9.88
CA GLY A 555 -10.98 -3.71 8.51
C GLY A 555 -9.96 -3.10 7.54
N ASN A 556 -10.31 -3.09 6.27
CA ASN A 556 -9.39 -2.72 5.17
C ASN A 556 -8.91 -1.27 5.24
N VAL A 557 -9.82 -0.32 5.50
CA VAL A 557 -9.46 1.12 5.55
C VAL A 557 -8.61 1.44 6.77
N LEU A 558 -9.06 1.01 7.95
CA LEU A 558 -8.35 1.26 9.21
C LEU A 558 -7.00 0.55 9.26
N ARG A 559 -6.84 -0.58 8.58
CA ARG A 559 -5.56 -1.23 8.35
C ARG A 559 -4.52 -0.25 7.81
N ASP A 560 -4.85 0.49 6.75
CA ASP A 560 -3.93 1.46 6.14
C ASP A 560 -3.57 2.58 7.12
N TYR A 561 -4.54 3.10 7.87
CA TYR A 561 -4.30 4.15 8.87
C TYR A 561 -3.31 3.69 9.95
N LEU A 562 -3.50 2.50 10.50
CA LEU A 562 -2.68 2.01 11.61
C LEU A 562 -1.32 1.47 11.17
N THR A 563 -1.19 0.97 9.93
CA THR A 563 0.08 0.50 9.38
C THR A 563 1.00 1.64 8.92
N ASP A 564 0.55 2.88 9.02
CA ASP A 564 1.38 4.07 8.91
C ASP A 564 1.55 4.76 10.28
N LEU A 565 0.47 4.96 11.04
CA LEU A 565 0.53 5.67 12.33
C LEU A 565 1.55 5.05 13.29
N PHE A 566 1.38 3.77 13.64
CA PHE A 566 2.23 3.14 14.64
C PHE A 566 3.68 2.93 14.15
N PRO A 567 3.94 2.46 12.93
CA PRO A 567 5.31 2.36 12.42
C PRO A 567 6.05 3.68 12.36
N ILE A 568 5.38 4.79 12.02
CA ILE A 568 6.02 6.11 12.03
C ILE A 568 6.43 6.52 13.45
N LEU A 569 5.63 6.22 14.46
CA LEU A 569 5.98 6.45 15.87
C LEU A 569 7.08 5.50 16.35
N GLU A 570 7.03 4.23 15.95
CA GLU A 570 7.90 3.16 16.45
C GLU A 570 9.28 3.14 15.78
N VAL A 571 9.33 3.19 14.46
CA VAL A 571 10.56 3.01 13.66
C VAL A 571 10.86 4.18 12.72
N GLY A 572 10.07 5.25 12.80
CA GLY A 572 10.26 6.48 12.04
C GLY A 572 9.75 6.46 10.61
N THR A 573 9.28 5.32 10.13
CA THR A 573 8.77 5.14 8.77
C THR A 573 7.90 3.90 8.66
N SER A 574 6.91 3.90 7.78
CA SER A 574 6.16 2.69 7.41
C SER A 574 6.84 1.87 6.30
N ALA A 575 7.88 2.40 5.65
CA ALA A 575 8.56 1.76 4.52
C ALA A 575 9.40 0.52 4.92
N LYS A 576 9.72 0.36 6.20
CA LYS A 576 10.53 -0.76 6.72
C LYS A 576 9.68 -1.83 7.42
N MET A 577 8.40 -1.92 7.08
CA MET A 577 7.50 -2.93 7.63
C MET A 577 7.54 -4.22 6.82
N LEU A 578 7.43 -5.35 7.52
CA LEU A 578 7.19 -6.64 6.91
C LEU A 578 5.70 -6.78 6.57
N SER A 579 5.39 -7.15 5.34
CA SER A 579 4.03 -7.38 4.85
C SER A 579 3.86 -8.83 4.43
N ILE A 580 3.28 -9.63 5.31
CA ILE A 580 2.94 -11.02 5.05
C ILE A 580 1.45 -11.10 4.70
N VAL A 581 1.13 -11.93 3.73
CA VAL A 581 -0.24 -12.32 3.38
C VAL A 581 -0.33 -13.84 3.57
N PRO A 582 -0.66 -14.32 4.79
CA PRO A 582 -0.98 -15.73 4.98
C PRO A 582 -2.19 -16.07 4.11
N LEU A 583 -2.00 -16.96 3.13
CA LEU A 583 -3.06 -17.33 2.19
C LEU A 583 -4.09 -18.21 2.90
N MET A 584 -5.37 -18.04 2.58
CA MET A 584 -6.48 -18.72 3.28
C MET A 584 -6.38 -20.25 3.25
N ASN A 585 -5.70 -20.81 2.22
CA ASN A 585 -5.48 -22.23 2.06
C ASN A 585 -4.12 -22.74 2.60
N GLY A 586 -3.39 -21.91 3.34
CA GLY A 586 -2.20 -22.32 4.09
C GLY A 586 -0.86 -21.92 3.46
N GLY A 587 -0.84 -21.42 2.23
CA GLY A 587 0.37 -20.88 1.60
C GLY A 587 0.74 -19.51 2.15
N GLY A 588 1.86 -18.95 1.66
CA GLY A 588 2.36 -17.62 2.01
C GLY A 588 2.63 -16.75 0.78
N LEU A 589 2.21 -15.49 0.87
CA LEU A 589 2.58 -14.43 -0.05
C LEU A 589 3.29 -13.35 0.76
N PHE A 590 4.48 -12.94 0.32
CA PHE A 590 5.34 -11.97 0.98
C PHE A 590 5.48 -10.77 0.07
N GLU A 591 4.84 -9.66 0.44
CA GLU A 591 4.85 -8.43 -0.35
C GLU A 591 6.00 -7.52 0.08
N THR A 592 6.68 -6.93 -0.90
CA THR A 592 7.66 -5.88 -0.64
C THR A 592 7.03 -4.51 -0.89
N GLY A 593 7.64 -3.45 -0.31
CA GLY A 593 7.07 -2.11 -0.31
C GLY A 593 6.84 -1.52 -1.71
N ALA A 594 5.90 -0.60 -1.83
CA ALA A 594 5.63 0.14 -3.05
C ALA A 594 6.76 1.14 -3.36
N GLY A 595 7.16 1.20 -4.63
CA GLY A 595 8.24 2.06 -5.11
C GLY A 595 7.74 3.26 -5.89
N GLY A 596 7.07 4.23 -5.28
CA GLY A 596 6.69 5.48 -5.96
C GLY A 596 7.87 6.25 -6.58
N SER A 597 9.09 6.01 -6.10
CA SER A 597 10.34 6.55 -6.64
C SER A 597 11.04 5.64 -7.66
N ALA A 598 10.50 4.45 -7.95
CA ALA A 598 11.14 3.46 -8.82
C ALA A 598 11.50 4.01 -10.22
N PRO A 599 10.65 4.78 -10.92
CA PRO A 599 11.00 5.37 -12.21
C PRO A 599 12.24 6.25 -12.14
N LYS A 600 12.35 7.13 -11.14
CA LYS A 600 13.51 8.01 -10.94
C LYS A 600 14.80 7.26 -10.65
N HIS A 601 14.71 6.10 -10.00
CA HIS A 601 15.86 5.24 -9.77
C HIS A 601 16.33 4.55 -11.05
N VAL A 602 15.41 4.21 -11.97
CA VAL A 602 15.77 3.71 -13.31
C VAL A 602 16.44 4.80 -14.11
N GLU A 603 15.89 6.02 -14.16
CA GLU A 603 16.51 7.17 -14.85
C GLU A 603 17.94 7.39 -14.35
N GLN A 604 18.15 7.47 -13.05
CA GLN A 604 19.48 7.64 -12.47
C GLN A 604 20.42 6.47 -12.84
N PHE A 605 19.90 5.24 -12.87
CA PHE A 605 20.71 4.08 -13.26
C PHE A 605 21.16 4.18 -14.73
N LEU A 606 20.25 4.56 -15.63
CA LEU A 606 20.57 4.70 -17.07
C LEU A 606 21.56 5.82 -17.34
N GLU A 607 21.45 6.95 -16.63
CA GLU A 607 22.30 8.13 -16.81
C GLU A 607 23.65 8.02 -16.09
N GLU A 608 23.67 7.44 -14.91
CA GLU A 608 24.82 7.48 -14.00
C GLU A 608 25.35 6.08 -13.66
N ASN A 609 24.76 5.00 -14.14
CA ASN A 609 25.06 3.63 -13.72
C ASN A 609 25.10 3.52 -12.18
N TYR A 610 24.06 4.07 -11.52
CA TYR A 610 23.93 4.13 -10.09
C TYR A 610 22.49 3.79 -9.67
N LEU A 611 22.26 2.59 -9.15
CA LEU A 611 20.94 2.14 -8.74
C LEU A 611 20.71 2.44 -7.25
N ARG A 612 19.90 3.44 -6.97
CA ARG A 612 19.60 3.89 -5.60
C ARG A 612 18.47 3.09 -4.91
N TRP A 613 17.91 2.08 -5.54
CA TRP A 613 16.88 1.24 -4.94
C TRP A 613 17.39 0.55 -3.67
N ASP A 614 16.61 0.60 -2.57
CA ASP A 614 16.92 -0.10 -1.32
C ASP A 614 16.12 -1.41 -1.26
N SER A 615 16.81 -2.54 -1.35
CA SER A 615 16.23 -3.89 -1.31
C SER A 615 15.94 -4.40 0.11
N LEU A 616 15.90 -3.54 1.10
CA LEU A 616 15.67 -3.94 2.50
C LEU A 616 14.33 -4.67 2.67
N GLY A 617 13.28 -4.24 1.93
CA GLY A 617 11.99 -4.91 1.90
C GLY A 617 12.07 -6.36 1.37
N GLU A 618 12.88 -6.58 0.33
CA GLU A 618 13.14 -7.91 -0.23
C GLU A 618 13.85 -8.81 0.77
N PHE A 619 14.78 -8.27 1.56
CA PHE A 619 15.48 -9.03 2.61
C PHE A 619 14.51 -9.52 3.69
N PHE A 620 13.58 -8.68 4.12
CA PHE A 620 12.53 -9.07 5.08
C PHE A 620 11.58 -10.10 4.51
N ALA A 621 11.16 -9.93 3.27
CA ALA A 621 10.27 -10.88 2.58
C ALA A 621 10.94 -12.26 2.42
N LEU A 622 12.23 -12.29 2.08
CA LEU A 622 13.02 -13.52 2.00
C LEU A 622 13.11 -14.24 3.35
N ALA A 623 13.44 -13.52 4.43
CA ALA A 623 13.50 -14.11 5.77
C ALA A 623 12.16 -14.73 6.17
N ALA A 624 11.06 -13.99 5.97
CA ALA A 624 9.71 -14.47 6.27
C ALA A 624 9.29 -15.68 5.39
N SER A 625 9.70 -15.70 4.11
CA SER A 625 9.46 -16.81 3.20
C SER A 625 10.20 -18.07 3.65
N PHE A 626 11.46 -17.99 4.08
CA PHE A 626 12.19 -19.11 4.66
C PHE A 626 11.59 -19.58 5.98
N GLU A 627 11.15 -18.67 6.85
CA GLU A 627 10.43 -19.02 8.08
C GLU A 627 9.15 -19.81 7.78
N HIS A 628 8.39 -19.38 6.77
CA HIS A 628 7.20 -20.08 6.30
C HIS A 628 7.53 -21.51 5.80
N LEU A 629 8.55 -21.67 4.96
CA LEU A 629 9.00 -22.99 4.50
C LEU A 629 9.44 -23.90 5.65
N ALA A 630 10.12 -23.35 6.66
CA ALA A 630 10.50 -24.11 7.84
C ALA A 630 9.30 -24.72 8.55
N GLN A 631 8.17 -23.99 8.58
CA GLN A 631 6.94 -24.44 9.25
C GLN A 631 6.13 -25.40 8.38
N VAL A 632 5.82 -25.01 7.12
CA VAL A 632 4.88 -25.77 6.28
C VAL A 632 5.52 -26.98 5.61
N ALA A 633 6.79 -26.92 5.25
CA ALA A 633 7.54 -28.01 4.65
C ALA A 633 8.37 -28.81 5.66
N SER A 634 8.31 -28.48 6.95
CA SER A 634 9.11 -29.08 8.02
C SER A 634 10.61 -29.12 7.68
N LEU A 635 11.14 -28.01 7.14
CA LEU A 635 12.50 -27.89 6.62
C LEU A 635 13.41 -27.11 7.60
N PRO A 636 14.14 -27.79 8.53
CA PRO A 636 14.93 -27.09 9.55
C PRO A 636 15.99 -26.14 9.00
N LYS A 637 16.60 -26.46 7.86
CA LYS A 637 17.58 -25.60 7.19
C LYS A 637 16.99 -24.25 6.74
N ALA A 638 15.72 -24.22 6.35
CA ALA A 638 15.04 -22.99 6.02
C ALA A 638 14.94 -22.04 7.24
N LYS A 639 14.71 -22.60 8.44
CA LYS A 639 14.74 -21.84 9.69
C LYS A 639 16.12 -21.20 9.93
N VAL A 640 17.19 -21.96 9.73
CA VAL A 640 18.56 -21.45 9.87
C VAL A 640 18.83 -20.34 8.86
N LEU A 641 18.38 -20.47 7.61
CA LEU A 641 18.48 -19.40 6.61
C LEU A 641 17.72 -18.15 7.06
N ALA A 642 16.51 -18.28 7.58
CA ALA A 642 15.69 -17.15 8.06
C ALA A 642 16.36 -16.41 9.22
N GLU A 643 16.77 -17.13 10.26
CA GLU A 643 17.40 -16.56 11.47
C GLU A 643 18.72 -15.87 11.16
N THR A 644 19.55 -16.48 10.31
CA THR A 644 20.84 -15.92 9.91
C THR A 644 20.69 -14.73 8.96
N LEU A 645 19.64 -14.71 8.12
CA LEU A 645 19.33 -13.56 7.27
C LEU A 645 18.83 -12.38 8.11
N ASP A 646 18.00 -12.60 9.15
CA ASP A 646 17.59 -11.55 10.07
C ASP A 646 18.81 -10.98 10.82
N THR A 647 19.72 -11.84 11.27
CA THR A 647 21.00 -11.43 11.90
C THR A 647 21.83 -10.58 10.93
N ALA A 648 21.97 -11.02 9.67
CA ALA A 648 22.72 -10.30 8.63
C ALA A 648 22.09 -8.93 8.33
N THR A 649 20.76 -8.87 8.28
CA THR A 649 20.02 -7.63 8.06
C THR A 649 20.19 -6.65 9.24
N GLY A 650 20.23 -7.16 10.47
CA GLY A 650 20.58 -6.35 11.64
C GLY A 650 21.97 -5.74 11.52
N LYS A 651 22.98 -6.55 11.15
CA LYS A 651 24.35 -6.08 10.91
C LYS A 651 24.44 -5.10 9.73
N PHE A 652 23.63 -5.32 8.69
CA PHE A 652 23.52 -4.43 7.52
C PHE A 652 23.03 -3.04 7.94
N LEU A 653 21.99 -2.96 8.77
CA LEU A 653 21.46 -1.69 9.30
C LEU A 653 22.48 -0.99 10.21
N GLU A 654 23.10 -1.71 11.15
CA GLU A 654 24.10 -1.17 12.08
C GLU A 654 25.32 -0.56 11.37
N ASN A 655 25.68 -1.07 10.19
CA ASN A 655 26.83 -0.60 9.41
C ASN A 655 26.43 0.34 8.26
N ASP A 656 25.19 0.80 8.22
CA ASP A 656 24.66 1.74 7.21
C ASP A 656 24.98 1.30 5.77
N ARG A 657 24.54 0.06 5.41
CA ARG A 657 24.80 -0.54 4.10
C ARG A 657 23.67 -0.36 3.08
N SER A 658 22.66 0.45 3.38
CA SER A 658 21.69 0.91 2.39
C SER A 658 22.35 1.75 1.28
N PRO A 659 21.75 1.80 0.07
CA PRO A 659 22.27 2.63 -1.02
C PRO A 659 22.42 4.09 -0.62
N GLY A 660 23.57 4.69 -0.90
CA GLY A 660 23.80 6.11 -0.67
C GLY A 660 23.00 7.00 -1.64
N ARG A 661 23.11 8.32 -1.44
CA ARG A 661 22.39 9.30 -2.28
C ARG A 661 23.22 9.86 -3.43
N LYS A 662 24.53 9.61 -3.44
CA LYS A 662 25.50 10.26 -4.36
C LYS A 662 26.44 9.23 -4.96
N LEU A 663 26.88 9.49 -6.17
CA LEU A 663 28.00 8.78 -6.79
C LEU A 663 29.22 8.71 -5.86
N GLY A 664 29.99 7.65 -5.99
CA GLY A 664 31.13 7.37 -5.13
C GLY A 664 30.79 6.72 -3.79
N THR A 665 29.50 6.49 -3.53
CA THR A 665 29.01 5.65 -2.42
C THR A 665 28.49 4.31 -2.94
N ILE A 666 28.24 3.34 -2.05
CA ILE A 666 27.62 2.07 -2.46
C ILE A 666 26.21 2.33 -2.96
N ASP A 667 25.84 1.66 -4.02
CA ASP A 667 24.49 1.60 -4.56
C ASP A 667 23.82 0.26 -4.19
N ASN A 668 22.69 -0.08 -4.83
CA ASN A 668 21.96 -1.33 -4.62
C ASN A 668 22.87 -2.58 -4.74
N ARG A 669 23.79 -2.60 -5.71
CA ARG A 669 24.73 -3.72 -5.92
C ARG A 669 25.69 -3.88 -4.74
N GLY A 670 26.19 -2.78 -4.20
CA GLY A 670 27.03 -2.76 -2.99
C GLY A 670 26.26 -3.23 -1.76
N SER A 671 25.00 -2.83 -1.64
CA SER A 671 24.10 -3.31 -0.58
C SER A 671 23.90 -4.83 -0.66
N HIS A 672 23.69 -5.39 -1.84
CA HIS A 672 23.58 -6.84 -2.04
C HIS A 672 24.88 -7.59 -1.71
N PHE A 673 26.02 -7.01 -2.05
CA PHE A 673 27.29 -7.57 -1.65
C PHE A 673 27.43 -7.65 -0.12
N TYR A 674 27.10 -6.56 0.61
CA TYR A 674 27.19 -6.56 2.06
C TYR A 674 26.17 -7.50 2.72
N LEU A 675 24.95 -7.64 2.14
CA LEU A 675 24.01 -8.64 2.60
C LEU A 675 24.60 -10.05 2.47
N ALA A 676 25.14 -10.39 1.29
CA ALA A 676 25.74 -11.70 1.03
C ALA A 676 26.90 -11.97 1.98
N LEU A 677 27.78 -10.98 2.21
CA LEU A 677 28.90 -11.08 3.15
C LEU A 677 28.42 -11.37 4.58
N TYR A 678 27.47 -10.57 5.07
CA TYR A 678 26.99 -10.70 6.45
C TYR A 678 26.16 -11.97 6.64
N TRP A 679 25.40 -12.37 5.64
CA TRP A 679 24.62 -13.61 5.68
C TRP A 679 25.54 -14.85 5.65
N ALA A 680 26.56 -14.87 4.80
CA ALA A 680 27.57 -15.93 4.79
C ALA A 680 28.32 -16.00 6.14
N GLN A 681 28.69 -14.83 6.74
CA GLN A 681 29.32 -14.78 8.05
C GLN A 681 28.40 -15.34 9.16
N ALA A 682 27.11 -14.99 9.13
CA ALA A 682 26.14 -15.51 10.10
C ALA A 682 25.94 -17.02 9.95
N LEU A 683 25.86 -17.52 8.71
CA LEU A 683 25.77 -18.96 8.42
C LEU A 683 27.03 -19.73 8.81
N ALA A 684 28.21 -19.13 8.65
CA ALA A 684 29.46 -19.73 9.09
C ALA A 684 29.63 -19.76 10.62
N ALA A 685 28.98 -18.85 11.33
CA ALA A 685 29.07 -18.72 12.79
C ALA A 685 28.00 -19.53 13.55
N GLN A 686 26.87 -19.87 12.94
CA GLN A 686 25.78 -20.62 13.58
C GLN A 686 26.20 -22.07 13.87
N THR A 687 25.56 -22.69 14.89
CA THR A 687 25.84 -24.06 15.33
C THR A 687 24.64 -25.00 15.21
N SER A 688 23.52 -24.51 14.65
CA SER A 688 22.28 -25.28 14.52
C SER A 688 22.30 -26.30 13.39
N ASP A 689 23.09 -26.05 12.31
CA ASP A 689 23.28 -26.96 11.17
C ASP A 689 24.75 -26.95 10.74
N ALA A 690 25.44 -28.07 11.03
CA ALA A 690 26.85 -28.23 10.73
C ALA A 690 27.17 -28.28 9.22
N ALA A 691 26.21 -28.74 8.40
CA ALA A 691 26.41 -28.81 6.94
C ALA A 691 26.35 -27.40 6.32
N LEU A 692 25.38 -26.57 6.71
CA LEU A 692 25.34 -25.17 6.30
C LEU A 692 26.56 -24.41 6.82
N GLN A 693 26.96 -24.62 8.08
CA GLN A 693 28.17 -23.99 8.62
C GLN A 693 29.42 -24.31 7.76
N ALA A 694 29.62 -25.58 7.45
CA ALA A 694 30.76 -26.03 6.64
C ALA A 694 30.73 -25.48 5.20
N ALA A 695 29.55 -25.42 4.59
CA ALA A 695 29.38 -24.87 3.25
C ALA A 695 29.68 -23.35 3.18
N PHE A 696 29.27 -22.60 4.19
CA PHE A 696 29.41 -21.14 4.16
C PHE A 696 30.71 -20.59 4.77
N LYS A 697 31.47 -21.38 5.54
CA LYS A 697 32.74 -20.94 6.10
C LYS A 697 33.71 -20.45 5.02
N PRO A 698 34.03 -21.22 3.95
CA PRO A 698 34.94 -20.76 2.89
C PRO A 698 34.37 -19.56 2.10
N VAL A 699 33.06 -19.46 1.95
CA VAL A 699 32.40 -18.33 1.27
C VAL A 699 32.56 -17.06 2.09
N ALA A 700 32.30 -17.10 3.39
CA ALA A 700 32.49 -15.98 4.30
C ALA A 700 33.94 -15.49 4.33
N GLU A 701 34.92 -16.41 4.36
CA GLU A 701 36.34 -16.10 4.32
C GLU A 701 36.72 -15.40 3.01
N LYS A 702 36.30 -15.92 1.86
CA LYS A 702 36.54 -15.33 0.53
C LYS A 702 35.93 -13.95 0.38
N LEU A 703 34.64 -13.78 0.76
CA LEU A 703 33.96 -12.51 0.67
C LEU A 703 34.61 -11.45 1.59
N THR A 704 35.02 -11.85 2.80
CA THR A 704 35.71 -10.95 3.74
C THR A 704 37.08 -10.52 3.19
N ALA A 705 37.86 -11.46 2.64
CA ALA A 705 39.17 -11.14 2.08
C ALA A 705 39.08 -10.25 0.83
N ALA A 706 38.01 -10.41 0.03
CA ALA A 706 37.82 -9.68 -1.22
C ALA A 706 37.00 -8.39 -1.07
N GLU A 707 36.55 -8.01 0.13
CA GLU A 707 35.66 -6.87 0.36
C GLU A 707 36.13 -5.60 -0.35
N LYS A 708 37.38 -5.21 -0.16
CA LYS A 708 37.95 -3.98 -0.73
C LYS A 708 37.95 -4.00 -2.26
N SER A 709 38.32 -5.14 -2.87
CA SER A 709 38.37 -5.26 -4.32
C SER A 709 36.98 -5.29 -4.94
N ILE A 710 36.04 -6.00 -4.32
CA ILE A 710 34.64 -6.04 -4.79
C ILE A 710 34.02 -4.65 -4.73
N VAL A 711 34.16 -3.93 -3.64
CA VAL A 711 33.64 -2.56 -3.52
C VAL A 711 34.28 -1.64 -4.56
N ALA A 712 35.59 -1.75 -4.80
CA ALA A 712 36.26 -0.96 -5.83
C ALA A 712 35.72 -1.28 -7.23
N GLU A 713 35.52 -2.55 -7.57
CA GLU A 713 34.91 -2.99 -8.85
C GLU A 713 33.51 -2.40 -9.04
N LEU A 714 32.68 -2.39 -7.97
CA LEU A 714 31.31 -1.88 -8.00
C LEU A 714 31.26 -0.34 -8.16
N LEU A 715 32.19 0.37 -7.54
CA LEU A 715 32.30 1.85 -7.64
C LEU A 715 32.87 2.29 -8.97
N ALA A 716 33.74 1.50 -9.60
CA ALA A 716 34.44 1.87 -10.85
C ALA A 716 33.52 2.03 -12.06
N VAL A 717 32.33 1.43 -12.04
CA VAL A 717 31.37 1.52 -13.14
C VAL A 717 30.43 2.71 -13.06
N GLN A 718 30.38 3.40 -11.92
CA GLN A 718 29.48 4.53 -11.67
C GLN A 718 29.89 5.79 -12.47
N GLY A 719 28.93 6.69 -12.68
CA GLY A 719 29.13 7.99 -13.32
C GLY A 719 29.20 7.94 -14.85
N LYS A 720 28.74 6.88 -15.48
CA LYS A 720 28.67 6.73 -16.95
C LYS A 720 27.33 6.17 -17.35
N PRO A 721 26.71 6.67 -18.43
CA PRO A 721 25.47 6.08 -18.96
C PRO A 721 25.63 4.59 -19.24
N VAL A 722 24.53 3.84 -19.04
CA VAL A 722 24.47 2.41 -19.32
C VAL A 722 23.24 2.09 -20.15
N ASP A 723 23.42 1.22 -21.16
CA ASP A 723 22.34 0.68 -21.98
C ASP A 723 21.96 -0.72 -21.48
N ILE A 724 20.69 -0.89 -21.14
CA ILE A 724 20.12 -2.18 -20.73
C ILE A 724 19.11 -2.73 -21.76
N GLY A 725 18.93 -2.08 -22.91
CA GLY A 725 18.12 -2.57 -24.01
C GLY A 725 16.64 -2.22 -23.98
N GLY A 726 16.09 -1.66 -22.91
CA GLY A 726 14.70 -1.24 -22.78
C GLY A 726 14.36 -0.79 -21.35
N TYR A 727 13.24 -0.09 -21.21
CA TYR A 727 12.71 0.31 -19.89
C TYR A 727 11.71 -0.71 -19.33
N TYR A 728 10.72 -1.09 -20.17
CA TYR A 728 9.68 -2.06 -19.79
C TYR A 728 10.09 -3.51 -20.02
N HIS A 729 10.99 -3.74 -20.95
CA HIS A 729 11.49 -5.06 -21.33
C HIS A 729 13.00 -5.02 -21.59
N PRO A 730 13.83 -4.89 -20.55
CA PRO A 730 15.28 -4.88 -20.67
C PRO A 730 15.82 -6.17 -21.32
N ASP A 731 16.95 -6.05 -22.02
CA ASP A 731 17.73 -7.19 -22.47
C ASP A 731 18.41 -7.87 -21.27
N ASP A 732 18.08 -9.14 -21.01
CA ASP A 732 18.55 -9.87 -19.85
C ASP A 732 20.09 -9.94 -19.75
N ALA A 733 20.80 -10.05 -20.87
CA ALA A 733 22.26 -10.16 -20.88
C ALA A 733 22.89 -8.79 -20.56
N LYS A 734 22.40 -7.70 -21.17
CA LYS A 734 22.87 -6.34 -20.88
C LYS A 734 22.57 -5.96 -19.43
N ALA A 735 21.35 -6.20 -18.97
CA ALA A 735 20.95 -5.89 -17.60
C ALA A 735 21.77 -6.69 -16.58
N ALA A 736 21.96 -8.00 -16.79
CA ALA A 736 22.79 -8.83 -15.93
C ALA A 736 24.25 -8.35 -15.89
N ALA A 737 24.84 -7.97 -17.02
CA ALA A 737 26.20 -7.43 -17.08
C ALA A 737 26.31 -6.11 -16.29
N ALA A 738 25.34 -5.20 -16.45
CA ALA A 738 25.32 -3.91 -15.78
C ALA A 738 25.09 -4.03 -14.26
N LEU A 739 24.22 -4.94 -13.83
CA LEU A 739 23.86 -5.13 -12.41
C LEU A 739 24.82 -6.08 -11.68
N ARG A 740 25.72 -6.78 -12.36
CA ARG A 740 26.72 -7.71 -11.80
C ARG A 740 28.14 -7.42 -12.31
N PRO A 741 28.64 -6.17 -12.18
CA PRO A 741 29.92 -5.77 -12.77
C PRO A 741 31.14 -6.32 -12.03
N SER A 742 31.01 -6.81 -10.78
CA SER A 742 32.15 -7.36 -10.04
C SER A 742 32.40 -8.82 -10.40
N ALA A 743 33.46 -9.07 -11.21
CA ALA A 743 33.87 -10.41 -11.55
C ALA A 743 34.29 -11.24 -10.31
N THR A 744 34.97 -10.60 -9.36
CA THR A 744 35.38 -11.22 -8.10
C THR A 744 34.19 -11.72 -7.30
N PHE A 745 33.16 -10.88 -7.13
CA PHE A 745 31.95 -11.26 -6.40
C PHE A 745 31.17 -12.39 -7.11
N ASN A 746 31.00 -12.27 -8.42
CA ASN A 746 30.31 -13.27 -9.22
C ASN A 746 30.98 -14.65 -9.12
N GLN A 747 32.33 -14.72 -9.17
CA GLN A 747 33.07 -15.96 -9.02
C GLN A 747 32.83 -16.62 -7.66
N ILE A 748 32.81 -15.84 -6.58
CA ILE A 748 32.58 -16.37 -5.23
C ILE A 748 31.15 -16.91 -5.11
N VAL A 749 30.14 -16.16 -5.56
CA VAL A 749 28.75 -16.59 -5.51
C VAL A 749 28.51 -17.85 -6.36
N ALA A 750 29.19 -17.97 -7.50
CA ALA A 750 29.08 -19.16 -8.37
C ALA A 750 29.63 -20.45 -7.72
N THR A 751 30.36 -20.37 -6.59
CA THR A 751 30.81 -21.57 -5.85
C THR A 751 29.72 -22.18 -4.97
N LEU A 752 28.59 -21.49 -4.77
CA LEU A 752 27.40 -21.97 -4.06
C LEU A 752 26.48 -22.77 -5.01
#